data_6d9f9f4b9014a5b46241e668adf41265
#
_entry.id   6d9f9f4b9014a5b46241e668adf41265
#
_cell.length_a   1.000
_cell.length_b   1.000
_cell.length_c   1.000
_cell.angle_alpha   90.00
_cell.angle_beta   90.00
_cell.angle_gamma   90.00
#
_symmetry.space_group_name_H-M   'P 1'
#
loop_
_entity.id
_entity.type
_entity.pdbx_description
1 polymer ?
#
loop_
_entity_poly.entity_id
_entity_poly.type
_entity_poly.pdbx_seq_one_letter_code
_entity_poly.pdbx_strand_id
1 'polypeptide(L)'
;MSQPFSFLAVRLRTGLACIFATGGSAVAHAQSGDVEAVVVDPVVVTGAFAPTSTFDLPFSVDTVDLSRGTDGQLGVNLSEVLTKVPGLVVQNRQNYAQDLQISSRGYGARSAFGVRGIKLLSDGIPASTPDGQGQAATLNLDVAERIEVLRGPAATLYGSNAGGVIQMFTRDGQGPTRVGAETTFGSDGFNKNHLSAEGGNDTAGFVLDASRMDTDGYRDHSAARRDQTFAKVNFKPDDDSRMALIYSSLEQNNTQDPLGQTWDAYKHDPRSRAAVAETYNTRKSIDHQQLGMNYERYFGDATLQFNLYAGRRSVVQYLSIPRTVASNSQRGGGVVDFDREFHGGTLRWTQPVVDVPGDFTFTVGADYDQSKDDRRGFQNFSGDQLGVKGELRRDEQDTATSMDPYMQAHWEIGHWTSELGLRYSSMKMRVDDHYLANGDSSGSKKYQQATPSLSVMYAFSPDLRGYVSVGKGFETPTQAEMAYAPGEVESFNFGLKPASSMQYEVGVKYRLGERTRLNAAVYEIHTDDEIVVASATSGRTSYRNAGRTVRRGFEASLQSDLSEHWQTTWVYTRTDARYAEDVSQAIERGNRLPGVPLDNLYGELAWKPVSSIGMGLEGQYRSQVYVDDSNTAKPAPAYAVFNWRTRFEQHVGAWTFHQLVRLDNLFDRQYVGSVIVGDSNGRYYEAAPGRSWYAGAGLEYKFQ
;
A
#
# COMPACT_ATOMS: atom_id res chain seq x y z
N MET A 1 48.89 14.07 28.74
CA MET A 1 49.47 12.73 28.53
C MET A 1 48.65 12.06 27.45
N SER A 2 49.24 11.98 26.28
CA SER A 2 48.75 11.48 25.04
C SER A 2 48.89 9.96 24.96
N GLN A 3 47.88 9.26 24.46
CA GLN A 3 48.11 7.93 23.90
C GLN A 3 47.38 7.80 22.57
N PRO A 4 47.95 7.08 21.59
CA PRO A 4 47.59 7.17 20.16
C PRO A 4 46.63 6.08 19.70
N PHE A 5 45.86 6.42 18.67
CA PHE A 5 45.04 5.50 17.89
C PHE A 5 45.94 4.50 17.16
N SER A 6 45.67 3.19 17.31
CA SER A 6 46.25 2.14 16.50
C SER A 6 45.25 1.70 15.45
N PHE A 7 45.60 1.88 14.15
CA PHE A 7 44.93 1.32 13.01
C PHE A 7 45.16 -0.21 12.94
N LEU A 8 44.08 -0.98 12.95
CA LEU A 8 44.13 -2.41 12.68
C LEU A 8 43.80 -2.62 11.20
N ALA A 9 44.83 -2.93 10.41
CA ALA A 9 44.71 -3.30 9.01
C ALA A 9 44.25 -4.77 8.89
N VAL A 10 43.02 -4.98 8.44
CA VAL A 10 42.52 -6.33 8.09
C VAL A 10 42.88 -6.60 6.63
N ARG A 11 43.74 -7.61 6.42
CA ARG A 11 44.08 -8.14 5.09
C ARG A 11 42.91 -8.96 4.55
N LEU A 12 42.23 -8.47 3.52
CA LEU A 12 41.31 -9.24 2.68
C LEU A 12 42.14 -10.12 1.75
N ARG A 13 42.02 -11.44 1.87
CA ARG A 13 42.50 -12.40 0.85
C ARG A 13 41.40 -12.65 -0.15
N THR A 14 41.74 -12.33 -1.38
CA THR A 14 41.03 -12.47 -2.65
C THR A 14 40.60 -13.90 -2.98
N GLY A 15 39.39 -14.00 -3.53
CA GLY A 15 38.88 -15.20 -4.19
C GLY A 15 37.57 -14.90 -4.93
N LEU A 16 37.63 -14.01 -5.96
CA LEU A 16 36.53 -13.85 -6.90
C LEU A 16 37.08 -14.11 -8.30
N ALA A 17 36.80 -15.29 -8.84
CA ALA A 17 37.10 -15.62 -10.22
C ALA A 17 36.05 -14.98 -11.13
N CYS A 18 36.40 -13.87 -11.79
CA CYS A 18 35.62 -13.28 -12.86
C CYS A 18 35.78 -14.08 -14.15
N ILE A 19 34.71 -14.70 -14.62
CA ILE A 19 34.65 -15.21 -15.99
C ILE A 19 34.33 -14.03 -16.89
N PHE A 20 35.37 -13.46 -17.53
CA PHE A 20 35.21 -12.54 -18.66
C PHE A 20 35.17 -13.34 -19.96
N ALA A 21 33.99 -13.41 -20.58
CA ALA A 21 33.91 -13.79 -21.98
C ALA A 21 34.31 -12.58 -22.85
N THR A 22 35.44 -12.68 -23.51
CA THR A 22 35.90 -11.70 -24.48
C THR A 22 35.10 -11.83 -25.77
N GLY A 23 34.13 -10.96 -25.97
CA GLY A 23 33.43 -10.74 -27.25
C GLY A 23 33.91 -9.43 -27.87
N GLY A 24 34.39 -9.51 -29.10
CA GLY A 24 35.07 -8.44 -29.82
C GLY A 24 34.24 -7.18 -30.02
N SER A 25 34.93 -6.07 -29.90
CA SER A 25 34.41 -4.71 -30.04
C SER A 25 34.05 -4.39 -31.49
N ALA A 26 32.76 -4.29 -31.80
CA ALA A 26 32.26 -3.50 -32.92
C ALA A 26 31.75 -2.17 -32.35
N VAL A 27 32.52 -1.11 -32.48
CA VAL A 27 32.10 0.26 -32.14
C VAL A 27 31.16 0.74 -33.24
N ALA A 28 29.85 0.56 -33.02
CA ALA A 28 28.85 1.25 -33.81
C ALA A 28 28.70 2.67 -33.23
N HIS A 29 29.07 3.67 -33.99
CA HIS A 29 28.75 5.08 -33.69
C HIS A 29 27.23 5.24 -33.90
N ALA A 30 26.48 5.18 -32.81
CA ALA A 30 25.11 5.69 -32.79
C ALA A 30 25.20 7.21 -32.61
N GLN A 31 24.68 7.96 -33.58
CA GLN A 31 24.40 9.39 -33.40
C GLN A 31 23.43 9.54 -32.24
N SER A 32 23.91 10.06 -31.12
CA SER A 32 23.08 10.52 -30.02
C SER A 32 22.37 11.80 -30.48
N GLY A 33 21.08 11.67 -30.81
CA GLY A 33 20.20 12.84 -30.76
C GLY A 33 20.08 13.24 -29.28
N ASP A 34 20.60 14.43 -28.96
CA ASP A 34 20.43 15.02 -27.63
C ASP A 34 18.94 15.19 -27.34
N VAL A 35 18.37 14.25 -26.62
CA VAL A 35 17.07 14.44 -25.97
C VAL A 35 17.41 15.07 -24.62
N GLU A 36 17.27 16.39 -24.53
CA GLU A 36 17.30 17.10 -23.26
C GLU A 36 16.30 16.43 -22.30
N ALA A 37 16.79 15.90 -21.20
CA ALA A 37 15.94 15.31 -20.16
C ALA A 37 15.23 16.46 -19.44
N VAL A 38 14.04 16.81 -19.91
CA VAL A 38 13.13 17.74 -19.23
C VAL A 38 12.36 16.93 -18.18
N VAL A 39 12.43 17.32 -16.92
CA VAL A 39 11.59 16.77 -15.87
C VAL A 39 10.16 17.25 -16.11
N VAL A 40 9.38 16.46 -16.84
CA VAL A 40 7.95 16.74 -17.06
C VAL A 40 7.18 16.46 -15.78
N ASP A 41 6.30 17.40 -15.38
CA ASP A 41 5.42 17.16 -14.24
C ASP A 41 4.45 16.03 -14.57
N PRO A 42 4.32 15.04 -13.66
CA PRO A 42 3.41 13.94 -13.89
C PRO A 42 1.96 14.43 -14.00
N VAL A 43 1.21 13.86 -14.93
CA VAL A 43 -0.24 14.06 -15.04
C VAL A 43 -0.94 12.97 -14.24
N VAL A 44 -1.89 13.36 -13.42
CA VAL A 44 -2.69 12.48 -12.57
C VAL A 44 -4.17 12.65 -12.85
N VAL A 45 -4.95 11.64 -12.54
CA VAL A 45 -6.42 11.70 -12.56
C VAL A 45 -7.03 11.53 -11.17
N THR A 46 -6.23 11.05 -10.19
CA THR A 46 -6.68 10.88 -8.82
C THR A 46 -6.85 12.25 -8.14
N GLY A 47 -8.03 12.50 -7.61
CA GLY A 47 -8.40 13.75 -6.94
C GLY A 47 -8.96 14.83 -7.87
N ALA A 48 -8.45 14.99 -9.08
CA ALA A 48 -8.97 15.95 -10.06
C ALA A 48 -10.10 15.39 -10.93
N PHE A 49 -10.20 14.06 -11.04
CA PHE A 49 -11.11 13.33 -11.93
C PHE A 49 -10.96 13.65 -13.42
N ALA A 50 -9.94 14.41 -13.78
CA ALA A 50 -9.52 14.70 -15.14
C ALA A 50 -7.98 14.71 -15.18
N PRO A 51 -7.35 14.42 -16.34
CA PRO A 51 -5.90 14.49 -16.48
C PRO A 51 -5.37 15.89 -16.16
N THR A 52 -4.67 16.05 -15.05
CA THR A 52 -4.15 17.34 -14.56
C THR A 52 -2.70 17.17 -14.08
N SER A 53 -1.85 18.17 -14.35
CA SER A 53 -0.48 18.19 -13.83
C SER A 53 -0.48 18.22 -12.30
N THR A 54 0.37 17.40 -11.67
CA THR A 54 0.52 17.42 -10.20
C THR A 54 0.91 18.80 -9.67
N PHE A 55 1.59 19.60 -10.49
CA PHE A 55 2.02 20.95 -10.14
C PHE A 55 0.85 21.93 -10.04
N ASP A 56 -0.22 21.73 -10.81
CA ASP A 56 -1.37 22.62 -10.90
C ASP A 56 -2.54 22.23 -9.98
N LEU A 57 -2.38 21.13 -9.21
CA LEU A 57 -3.37 20.69 -8.23
C LEU A 57 -3.16 21.37 -6.85
N PRO A 58 -4.24 21.89 -6.21
CA PRO A 58 -4.15 22.64 -4.96
C PRO A 58 -4.06 21.77 -3.70
N PHE A 59 -3.43 20.60 -3.78
CA PHE A 59 -3.28 19.62 -2.68
C PHE A 59 -2.07 18.69 -2.88
N SER A 60 -1.78 17.87 -1.87
CA SER A 60 -0.71 16.87 -1.90
C SER A 60 -1.09 15.66 -2.74
N VAL A 61 -0.45 15.50 -3.89
CA VAL A 61 -0.51 14.33 -4.74
C VAL A 61 0.88 14.02 -5.29
N ASP A 62 1.27 12.75 -5.26
CA ASP A 62 2.55 12.27 -5.78
C ASP A 62 2.33 11.09 -6.71
N THR A 63 3.29 10.89 -7.62
CA THR A 63 3.30 9.76 -8.54
C THR A 63 4.60 8.99 -8.43
N VAL A 64 4.49 7.68 -8.59
CA VAL A 64 5.62 6.78 -8.80
C VAL A 64 5.47 6.19 -10.19
N ASP A 65 6.38 6.57 -11.09
CA ASP A 65 6.43 6.06 -12.46
C ASP A 65 7.07 4.66 -12.47
N LEU A 66 6.38 3.69 -13.06
CA LEU A 66 6.80 2.31 -13.23
C LEU A 66 6.78 1.88 -14.71
N SER A 67 6.58 2.81 -15.63
CA SER A 67 6.47 2.54 -17.07
C SER A 67 7.70 1.86 -17.67
N ARG A 68 8.88 2.03 -17.04
CA ARG A 68 10.15 1.40 -17.42
C ARG A 68 10.44 0.12 -16.62
N GLY A 69 9.39 -0.49 -16.03
CA GLY A 69 9.49 -1.58 -15.09
C GLY A 69 9.86 -1.11 -13.69
N THR A 70 10.14 -2.05 -12.80
CA THR A 70 10.42 -1.76 -11.39
C THR A 70 11.84 -1.21 -11.14
N ASP A 71 12.58 -0.83 -12.18
CA ASP A 71 13.95 -0.25 -12.12
C ASP A 71 14.92 -1.00 -11.20
N GLY A 72 14.87 -2.35 -11.24
CA GLY A 72 15.72 -3.20 -10.41
C GLY A 72 15.15 -3.49 -9.01
N GLN A 73 13.88 -3.25 -8.80
CA GLN A 73 13.10 -3.78 -7.67
C GLN A 73 12.63 -5.21 -7.98
N LEU A 74 12.20 -5.94 -6.96
CA LEU A 74 11.76 -7.34 -7.11
C LEU A 74 10.32 -7.45 -7.65
N GLY A 75 9.53 -6.38 -7.54
CA GLY A 75 8.13 -6.33 -7.97
C GLY A 75 7.21 -7.22 -7.12
N VAL A 76 7.49 -7.37 -5.83
CA VAL A 76 6.72 -8.24 -4.93
C VAL A 76 5.77 -7.46 -4.03
N ASN A 77 6.23 -6.33 -3.49
CA ASN A 77 5.49 -5.58 -2.49
C ASN A 77 5.52 -4.07 -2.75
N LEU A 78 4.40 -3.38 -2.48
CA LEU A 78 4.31 -1.92 -2.57
C LEU A 78 5.37 -1.17 -1.74
N SER A 79 5.95 -1.80 -0.70
CA SER A 79 7.03 -1.21 0.10
C SER A 79 8.28 -0.89 -0.71
N GLU A 80 8.48 -1.54 -1.86
CA GLU A 80 9.63 -1.32 -2.74
C GLU A 80 9.56 0.03 -3.47
N VAL A 81 8.37 0.53 -3.71
CA VAL A 81 8.12 1.72 -4.55
C VAL A 81 7.50 2.89 -3.78
N LEU A 82 6.66 2.64 -2.78
CA LEU A 82 5.95 3.70 -2.04
C LEU A 82 6.79 4.41 -0.98
N THR A 83 7.98 3.93 -0.65
CA THR A 83 8.92 4.64 0.23
C THR A 83 9.38 5.98 -0.34
N LYS A 84 9.21 6.19 -1.66
CA LYS A 84 9.48 7.43 -2.39
C LYS A 84 8.38 8.49 -2.25
N VAL A 85 7.30 8.20 -1.52
CA VAL A 85 6.15 9.10 -1.35
C VAL A 85 6.18 9.71 0.05
N PRO A 86 6.23 11.06 0.18
CA PRO A 86 6.18 11.72 1.49
C PRO A 86 4.86 11.40 2.21
N GLY A 87 4.88 11.41 3.54
CA GLY A 87 3.70 11.13 4.37
C GLY A 87 3.33 9.66 4.50
N LEU A 88 3.86 8.78 3.65
CA LEU A 88 3.66 7.35 3.75
C LEU A 88 4.76 6.68 4.59
N VAL A 89 4.35 5.72 5.40
CA VAL A 89 5.23 4.76 6.05
C VAL A 89 4.77 3.37 5.67
N VAL A 90 5.56 2.69 4.84
CA VAL A 90 5.26 1.34 4.37
C VAL A 90 6.25 0.39 5.00
N GLN A 91 5.76 -0.57 5.76
CA GLN A 91 6.56 -1.52 6.51
C GLN A 91 6.42 -2.90 5.87
N ASN A 92 7.55 -3.41 5.36
CA ASN A 92 7.61 -4.79 4.88
C ASN A 92 7.77 -5.71 6.10
N ARG A 93 6.76 -6.54 6.35
CA ARG A 93 6.73 -7.45 7.48
C ARG A 93 7.62 -8.68 7.29
N GLN A 94 8.03 -8.97 6.05
CA GLN A 94 8.68 -10.23 5.67
C GLN A 94 7.87 -11.47 6.12
N ASN A 95 6.56 -11.27 6.20
CA ASN A 95 5.54 -12.24 6.58
C ASN A 95 4.41 -12.14 5.55
N TYR A 96 4.44 -13.01 4.57
CA TYR A 96 3.50 -13.01 3.45
C TYR A 96 2.10 -13.54 3.82
N ALA A 97 1.93 -14.13 5.01
CA ALA A 97 0.61 -14.46 5.55
C ALA A 97 -0.19 -13.22 5.98
N GLN A 98 0.49 -12.09 6.16
CA GLN A 98 -0.11 -10.82 6.54
C GLN A 98 0.11 -9.76 5.44
N ASP A 99 -0.84 -8.84 5.29
CA ASP A 99 -0.66 -7.69 4.39
C ASP A 99 0.42 -6.74 4.92
N LEU A 100 0.95 -5.90 4.02
CA LEU A 100 1.84 -4.81 4.40
C LEU A 100 1.16 -3.87 5.40
N GLN A 101 1.93 -3.35 6.34
CA GLN A 101 1.46 -2.25 7.17
C GLN A 101 1.75 -0.93 6.44
N ILE A 102 0.69 -0.28 5.97
CA ILE A 102 0.77 1.01 5.29
C ILE A 102 0.09 2.04 6.18
N SER A 103 0.78 3.13 6.49
CA SER A 103 0.20 4.27 7.17
C SER A 103 0.49 5.56 6.42
N SER A 104 -0.48 6.47 6.43
CA SER A 104 -0.40 7.80 5.84
C SER A 104 -0.68 8.82 6.92
N ARG A 105 0.28 9.70 7.23
CA ARG A 105 0.15 10.72 8.29
C ARG A 105 -0.34 10.15 9.63
N GLY A 106 0.02 8.88 9.90
CA GLY A 106 -0.39 8.14 11.10
C GLY A 106 -1.74 7.43 11.02
N TYR A 107 -2.56 7.63 9.96
CA TYR A 107 -3.70 6.77 9.69
C TYR A 107 -3.24 5.38 9.25
N GLY A 108 -3.94 4.35 9.69
CA GLY A 108 -3.62 2.96 9.36
C GLY A 108 -2.52 2.32 10.22
N ALA A 109 -1.76 3.09 10.99
CA ALA A 109 -0.64 2.57 11.79
C ALA A 109 -1.04 1.53 12.84
N ARG A 110 -2.29 1.59 13.35
CA ARG A 110 -2.82 0.63 14.33
C ARG A 110 -3.18 -0.72 13.74
N SER A 111 -3.28 -0.83 12.41
CA SER A 111 -3.76 -2.05 11.77
C SER A 111 -2.74 -3.16 11.90
N ALA A 112 -3.11 -4.22 12.63
CA ALA A 112 -2.32 -5.45 12.69
C ALA A 112 -2.58 -6.36 11.49
N PHE A 113 -3.74 -6.19 10.80
CA PHE A 113 -4.21 -7.04 9.71
C PHE A 113 -4.84 -6.17 8.61
N GLY A 114 -4.29 -6.25 7.39
CA GLY A 114 -4.71 -5.46 6.25
C GLY A 114 -4.33 -3.99 6.34
N VAL A 115 -4.67 -3.22 5.31
CA VAL A 115 -4.46 -1.77 5.24
C VAL A 115 -5.73 -1.07 5.74
N ARG A 116 -5.60 -0.06 6.58
CA ARG A 116 -6.70 0.70 7.17
C ARG A 116 -6.54 2.20 6.91
N GLY A 117 -7.69 2.89 6.75
CA GLY A 117 -7.73 4.34 6.59
C GLY A 117 -7.14 4.86 5.27
N ILE A 118 -6.76 3.97 4.35
CA ILE A 118 -6.23 4.28 3.03
C ILE A 118 -6.98 3.45 2.00
N LYS A 119 -7.58 4.10 0.99
CA LYS A 119 -8.25 3.41 -0.11
C LYS A 119 -7.21 2.90 -1.12
N LEU A 120 -7.28 1.61 -1.44
CA LEU A 120 -6.44 1.01 -2.48
C LEU A 120 -7.29 0.77 -3.72
N LEU A 121 -6.79 1.20 -4.88
CA LEU A 121 -7.44 1.05 -6.17
C LEU A 121 -6.46 0.51 -7.21
N SER A 122 -6.96 -0.27 -8.17
CA SER A 122 -6.26 -0.63 -9.40
C SER A 122 -7.16 -0.30 -10.59
N ASP A 123 -6.71 0.56 -11.50
CA ASP A 123 -7.49 1.09 -12.63
C ASP A 123 -8.90 1.59 -12.22
N GLY A 124 -9.02 2.23 -11.05
CA GLY A 124 -10.29 2.69 -10.50
C GLY A 124 -11.15 1.62 -9.81
N ILE A 125 -10.73 0.36 -9.82
CA ILE A 125 -11.42 -0.76 -9.18
C ILE A 125 -10.89 -0.93 -7.76
N PRO A 126 -11.74 -1.02 -6.71
CA PRO A 126 -11.27 -1.17 -5.35
C PRO A 126 -10.50 -2.47 -5.08
N ALA A 127 -9.32 -2.34 -4.47
CA ALA A 127 -8.61 -3.39 -3.76
C ALA A 127 -8.86 -3.30 -2.23
N SER A 128 -9.86 -2.51 -1.85
CA SER A 128 -10.38 -2.34 -0.49
C SER A 128 -11.83 -2.80 -0.44
N THR A 129 -12.24 -3.35 0.69
CA THR A 129 -13.64 -3.68 0.97
C THR A 129 -14.45 -2.41 1.30
N PRO A 130 -15.79 -2.45 1.20
CA PRO A 130 -16.64 -1.28 1.48
C PRO A 130 -16.40 -0.67 2.88
N ASP A 131 -16.07 -1.49 3.88
CA ASP A 131 -15.75 -1.08 5.26
C ASP A 131 -14.35 -0.45 5.42
N GLY A 132 -13.59 -0.30 4.32
CA GLY A 132 -12.29 0.38 4.28
C GLY A 132 -11.09 -0.49 4.62
N GLN A 133 -11.22 -1.83 4.67
CA GLN A 133 -10.08 -2.72 4.80
C GLN A 133 -9.42 -2.95 3.44
N GLY A 134 -8.17 -2.53 3.28
CA GLY A 134 -7.38 -2.70 2.04
C GLY A 134 -6.58 -4.00 2.02
N GLN A 135 -6.33 -4.50 0.80
CA GLN A 135 -5.63 -5.76 0.52
C GLN A 135 -4.48 -5.50 -0.45
N ALA A 136 -3.36 -5.03 0.09
CA ALA A 136 -2.21 -4.58 -0.69
C ALA A 136 -1.60 -5.66 -1.61
N ALA A 137 -1.72 -6.94 -1.22
CA ALA A 137 -1.18 -8.05 -2.00
C ALA A 137 -1.88 -8.28 -3.35
N THR A 138 -3.08 -7.72 -3.58
CA THR A 138 -3.80 -7.83 -4.85
C THR A 138 -3.31 -6.83 -5.91
N LEU A 139 -2.52 -5.81 -5.53
CA LEU A 139 -1.90 -4.86 -6.45
C LEU A 139 -0.64 -5.49 -7.06
N ASN A 140 -0.76 -5.95 -8.31
CA ASN A 140 0.34 -6.60 -9.03
C ASN A 140 1.29 -5.57 -9.65
N LEU A 141 2.51 -5.45 -9.11
CA LEU A 141 3.51 -4.50 -9.60
C LEU A 141 4.10 -4.88 -10.96
N ASP A 142 4.00 -6.13 -11.39
CA ASP A 142 4.53 -6.60 -12.68
C ASP A 142 3.79 -5.97 -13.87
N VAL A 143 2.55 -5.52 -13.68
CA VAL A 143 1.73 -4.88 -14.71
C VAL A 143 1.54 -3.37 -14.49
N ALA A 144 2.09 -2.83 -13.40
CA ALA A 144 1.92 -1.41 -13.07
C ALA A 144 2.64 -0.50 -14.07
N GLU A 145 1.99 0.56 -14.49
CA GLU A 145 2.54 1.67 -15.25
C GLU A 145 2.95 2.82 -14.32
N ARG A 146 2.05 3.17 -13.39
CA ARG A 146 2.28 4.19 -12.37
C ARG A 146 1.41 3.99 -11.16
N ILE A 147 1.81 4.59 -10.04
CA ILE A 147 1.00 4.68 -8.83
C ILE A 147 0.83 6.15 -8.49
N GLU A 148 -0.41 6.56 -8.28
CA GLU A 148 -0.78 7.89 -7.80
C GLU A 148 -1.17 7.81 -6.33
N VAL A 149 -0.67 8.74 -5.51
CA VAL A 149 -0.95 8.78 -4.07
C VAL A 149 -1.50 10.15 -3.70
N LEU A 150 -2.78 10.19 -3.36
CA LEU A 150 -3.47 11.38 -2.89
C LEU A 150 -3.55 11.37 -1.36
N ARG A 151 -3.18 12.48 -0.73
CA ARG A 151 -3.17 12.64 0.74
C ARG A 151 -3.85 13.93 1.17
N GLY A 152 -4.19 13.99 2.46
CA GLY A 152 -4.77 15.19 3.07
C GLY A 152 -6.23 15.43 2.72
N PRO A 153 -6.71 16.69 2.86
CA PRO A 153 -8.13 17.02 2.78
C PRO A 153 -8.86 16.58 1.51
N ALA A 154 -8.21 16.65 0.34
CA ALA A 154 -8.81 16.27 -0.94
C ALA A 154 -9.11 14.76 -1.03
N ALA A 155 -8.38 13.91 -0.29
CA ALA A 155 -8.59 12.46 -0.26
C ALA A 155 -9.93 12.06 0.37
N THR A 156 -10.55 12.95 1.13
CA THR A 156 -11.87 12.70 1.78
C THR A 156 -13.01 12.49 0.77
N LEU A 157 -12.81 12.89 -0.49
CA LEU A 157 -13.72 12.60 -1.61
C LEU A 157 -13.78 11.10 -1.98
N TYR A 158 -12.88 10.27 -1.46
CA TYR A 158 -12.86 8.83 -1.71
C TYR A 158 -13.55 8.00 -0.60
N GLY A 159 -14.28 8.63 0.30
CA GLY A 159 -15.13 7.97 1.31
C GLY A 159 -14.44 7.71 2.64
N SER A 160 -14.71 6.55 3.24
CA SER A 160 -14.27 6.16 4.59
C SER A 160 -12.77 5.88 4.70
N ASN A 161 -11.91 6.80 4.19
CA ASN A 161 -10.46 6.63 4.10
C ASN A 161 -9.74 7.96 4.36
N ALA A 162 -9.73 8.41 5.63
CA ALA A 162 -9.20 9.71 6.02
C ALA A 162 -7.68 9.87 5.80
N GLY A 163 -6.93 8.77 5.66
CA GLY A 163 -5.48 8.77 5.43
C GLY A 163 -5.05 8.96 3.99
N GLY A 164 -5.94 8.75 3.01
CA GLY A 164 -5.58 8.95 1.61
C GLY A 164 -6.03 7.85 0.66
N VAL A 165 -5.50 7.94 -0.56
CA VAL A 165 -5.78 6.99 -1.65
C VAL A 165 -4.46 6.59 -2.30
N ILE A 166 -4.29 5.31 -2.56
CA ILE A 166 -3.21 4.75 -3.39
C ILE A 166 -3.90 4.11 -4.59
N GLN A 167 -3.68 4.68 -5.77
CA GLN A 167 -4.25 4.19 -7.00
C GLN A 167 -3.16 3.74 -7.96
N MET A 168 -3.16 2.47 -8.31
CA MET A 168 -2.29 1.88 -9.31
C MET A 168 -3.00 1.91 -10.67
N PHE A 169 -2.27 2.32 -11.69
CA PHE A 169 -2.68 2.22 -13.09
C PHE A 169 -1.83 1.16 -13.77
N THR A 170 -2.47 0.25 -14.48
CA THR A 170 -1.80 -0.82 -15.21
C THR A 170 -1.53 -0.40 -16.65
N ARG A 171 -0.52 -1.02 -17.27
CA ARG A 171 -0.20 -0.78 -18.69
C ARG A 171 -1.40 -1.08 -19.58
N ASP A 172 -1.47 -0.36 -20.70
CA ASP A 172 -2.54 -0.52 -21.69
C ASP A 172 -2.16 -1.44 -22.87
N GLY A 173 -0.88 -1.87 -22.95
CA GLY A 173 -0.39 -2.69 -24.04
C GLY A 173 -0.44 -1.92 -25.37
N GLN A 174 0.56 -1.11 -25.63
CA GLN A 174 0.67 -0.31 -26.85
C GLN A 174 1.85 -0.74 -27.71
N GLY A 175 1.76 -0.45 -29.00
CA GLY A 175 2.82 -0.73 -29.96
C GLY A 175 2.95 -2.22 -30.33
N PRO A 176 4.08 -2.61 -30.96
CA PRO A 176 4.32 -3.98 -31.39
C PRO A 176 4.23 -4.99 -30.27
N THR A 177 3.65 -6.16 -30.55
CA THR A 177 3.53 -7.25 -29.57
C THR A 177 4.91 -7.64 -29.02
N ARG A 178 5.00 -7.75 -27.71
CA ARG A 178 6.16 -8.24 -26.96
C ARG A 178 5.77 -9.41 -26.09
N VAL A 179 6.66 -10.40 -25.99
CA VAL A 179 6.51 -11.54 -25.10
C VAL A 179 7.78 -11.67 -24.29
N GLY A 180 7.65 -11.71 -22.98
CA GLY A 180 8.76 -11.74 -22.04
C GLY A 180 8.70 -12.89 -21.06
N ALA A 181 9.87 -13.33 -20.61
CA ALA A 181 10.04 -14.25 -19.50
C ALA A 181 11.20 -13.78 -18.63
N GLU A 182 11.00 -13.76 -17.32
CA GLU A 182 12.01 -13.35 -16.35
C GLU A 182 12.05 -14.32 -15.17
N THR A 183 13.24 -14.56 -14.65
CA THR A 183 13.45 -15.31 -13.41
C THR A 183 14.37 -14.52 -12.48
N THR A 184 14.03 -14.47 -11.21
CA THR A 184 14.84 -13.83 -10.16
C THR A 184 14.98 -14.79 -8.99
N PHE A 185 16.18 -14.94 -8.47
CA PHE A 185 16.48 -15.80 -7.31
C PHE A 185 17.35 -15.03 -6.31
N GLY A 186 17.35 -15.46 -5.07
CA GLY A 186 18.09 -14.74 -4.02
C GLY A 186 18.10 -15.42 -2.67
N SER A 187 18.45 -14.63 -1.66
CA SER A 187 18.53 -15.05 -0.27
C SER A 187 17.21 -15.66 0.23
N ASP A 188 17.30 -16.51 1.25
CA ASP A 188 16.16 -17.16 1.92
C ASP A 188 15.26 -17.97 0.96
N GLY A 189 15.88 -18.66 -0.02
CA GLY A 189 15.16 -19.49 -0.98
C GLY A 189 14.26 -18.71 -1.96
N PHE A 190 14.45 -17.39 -2.07
CA PHE A 190 13.64 -16.56 -2.95
C PHE A 190 13.80 -16.97 -4.42
N ASN A 191 12.68 -17.21 -5.08
CA ASN A 191 12.59 -17.45 -6.51
C ASN A 191 11.29 -16.81 -7.05
N LYS A 192 11.40 -15.97 -8.07
CA LYS A 192 10.25 -15.41 -8.78
C LYS A 192 10.40 -15.67 -10.27
N ASN A 193 9.38 -16.28 -10.87
CA ASN A 193 9.26 -16.50 -12.31
C ASN A 193 8.10 -15.68 -12.84
N HIS A 194 8.31 -14.99 -13.94
CA HIS A 194 7.38 -14.03 -14.51
C HIS A 194 7.29 -14.25 -16.02
N LEU A 195 6.06 -14.30 -16.56
CA LEU A 195 5.77 -14.38 -17.98
C LEU A 195 4.84 -13.23 -18.34
N SER A 196 5.14 -12.52 -19.42
CA SER A 196 4.34 -11.39 -19.90
C SER A 196 4.12 -11.44 -21.40
N ALA A 197 3.00 -10.90 -21.84
CA ALA A 197 2.74 -10.60 -23.24
C ALA A 197 1.92 -9.32 -23.31
N GLU A 198 2.34 -8.35 -24.12
CA GLU A 198 1.62 -7.11 -24.31
C GLU A 198 1.79 -6.59 -25.72
N GLY A 199 0.82 -5.81 -26.18
CA GLY A 199 0.87 -5.18 -27.48
C GLY A 199 -0.46 -4.55 -27.87
N GLY A 200 -0.45 -3.79 -28.94
CA GLY A 200 -1.67 -3.15 -29.42
C GLY A 200 -1.41 -2.12 -30.49
N ASN A 201 -2.50 -1.48 -30.89
CA ASN A 201 -2.51 -0.38 -31.86
C ASN A 201 -3.44 0.74 -31.35
N ASP A 202 -3.71 1.73 -32.17
CA ASP A 202 -4.56 2.87 -31.81
C ASP A 202 -6.01 2.49 -31.46
N THR A 203 -6.46 1.29 -31.84
CA THR A 203 -7.84 0.82 -31.64
C THR A 203 -7.97 -0.16 -30.48
N ALA A 204 -6.99 -1.05 -30.30
CA ALA A 204 -7.04 -2.09 -29.28
C ALA A 204 -5.65 -2.42 -28.73
N GLY A 205 -5.59 -2.78 -27.46
CA GLY A 205 -4.38 -3.23 -26.79
C GLY A 205 -4.68 -4.36 -25.80
N PHE A 206 -3.64 -5.10 -25.42
CA PHE A 206 -3.74 -6.15 -24.42
C PHE A 206 -2.49 -6.23 -23.55
N VAL A 207 -2.68 -6.65 -22.30
CA VAL A 207 -1.63 -7.03 -21.37
C VAL A 207 -2.02 -8.35 -20.73
N LEU A 208 -1.13 -9.33 -20.82
CA LEU A 208 -1.25 -10.63 -20.15
C LEU A 208 -0.03 -10.83 -19.26
N ASP A 209 -0.24 -11.30 -18.08
CA ASP A 209 0.80 -11.47 -17.07
C ASP A 209 0.53 -12.67 -16.19
N ALA A 210 1.57 -13.43 -15.87
CA ALA A 210 1.52 -14.51 -14.91
C ALA A 210 2.84 -14.61 -14.16
N SER A 211 2.78 -14.61 -12.83
CA SER A 211 3.97 -14.74 -12.01
C SER A 211 3.78 -15.74 -10.88
N ARG A 212 4.88 -16.39 -10.49
CA ARG A 212 5.00 -17.24 -9.31
C ARG A 212 6.20 -16.81 -8.50
N MET A 213 6.00 -16.54 -7.23
CA MET A 213 7.03 -16.29 -6.24
C MET A 213 6.99 -17.38 -5.18
N ASP A 214 8.15 -17.99 -4.90
CA ASP A 214 8.40 -18.91 -3.80
C ASP A 214 9.50 -18.33 -2.90
N THR A 215 9.43 -18.57 -1.59
CA THR A 215 10.49 -18.24 -0.62
C THR A 215 10.37 -19.14 0.61
N ASP A 216 11.51 -19.48 1.22
CA ASP A 216 11.55 -20.12 2.55
C ASP A 216 11.27 -19.07 3.65
N GLY A 217 11.45 -17.77 3.32
CA GLY A 217 11.30 -16.64 4.22
C GLY A 217 12.51 -16.43 5.13
N TYR A 218 12.67 -15.20 5.63
CA TYR A 218 13.79 -14.85 6.50
C TYR A 218 13.71 -15.52 7.87
N ARG A 219 12.51 -15.57 8.44
CA ARG A 219 12.28 -16.17 9.77
C ARG A 219 11.87 -17.64 9.64
N ASP A 220 12.19 -18.44 10.67
CA ASP A 220 11.62 -19.78 10.78
C ASP A 220 10.11 -19.73 10.69
N HIS A 221 9.49 -20.68 10.00
CA HIS A 221 8.04 -20.74 9.80
C HIS A 221 7.46 -19.52 9.08
N SER A 222 8.14 -19.05 8.01
CA SER A 222 7.68 -17.92 7.18
C SER A 222 7.69 -18.21 5.67
N ALA A 223 7.74 -19.48 5.30
CA ALA A 223 7.70 -19.89 3.89
C ALA A 223 6.40 -19.45 3.22
N ALA A 224 6.52 -19.03 1.97
CA ALA A 224 5.40 -18.52 1.19
C ALA A 224 5.51 -18.93 -0.29
N ARG A 225 4.33 -19.13 -0.89
CA ARG A 225 4.14 -19.14 -2.35
C ARG A 225 3.04 -18.14 -2.71
N ARG A 226 3.27 -17.38 -3.78
CA ARG A 226 2.29 -16.47 -4.34
C ARG A 226 2.23 -16.65 -5.85
N ASP A 227 1.04 -16.97 -6.35
CA ASP A 227 0.72 -17.01 -7.77
C ASP A 227 -0.17 -15.81 -8.10
N GLN A 228 0.16 -15.06 -9.16
CA GLN A 228 -0.63 -13.94 -9.64
C GLN A 228 -0.86 -14.07 -11.15
N THR A 229 -2.05 -13.73 -11.59
CA THR A 229 -2.39 -13.64 -13.01
C THR A 229 -3.15 -12.36 -13.27
N PHE A 230 -2.84 -11.71 -14.38
CA PHE A 230 -3.50 -10.50 -14.82
C PHE A 230 -3.77 -10.57 -16.33
N ALA A 231 -4.92 -10.07 -16.73
CA ALA A 231 -5.27 -9.88 -18.14
C ALA A 231 -6.05 -8.58 -18.30
N LYS A 232 -5.62 -7.71 -19.20
CA LYS A 232 -6.34 -6.50 -19.60
C LYS A 232 -6.47 -6.46 -21.11
N VAL A 233 -7.66 -6.17 -21.57
CA VAL A 233 -7.93 -5.87 -22.98
C VAL A 233 -8.62 -4.52 -23.02
N ASN A 234 -8.04 -3.58 -23.73
CA ASN A 234 -8.64 -2.28 -23.98
C ASN A 234 -8.91 -2.10 -25.45
N PHE A 235 -9.97 -1.38 -25.78
CA PHE A 235 -10.35 -1.09 -27.14
C PHE A 235 -11.22 0.17 -27.23
N LYS A 236 -11.23 0.79 -28.41
CA LYS A 236 -12.09 1.93 -28.73
C LYS A 236 -13.26 1.42 -29.57
N PRO A 237 -14.48 1.32 -28.99
CA PRO A 237 -15.68 0.92 -29.75
C PRO A 237 -15.99 1.89 -30.89
N ASP A 238 -15.74 3.16 -30.68
CA ASP A 238 -15.83 4.27 -31.63
C ASP A 238 -14.81 5.38 -31.25
N ASP A 239 -14.77 6.46 -32.01
CA ASP A 239 -13.81 7.56 -31.80
C ASP A 239 -14.03 8.30 -30.48
N ASP A 240 -15.26 8.29 -29.96
CA ASP A 240 -15.66 9.00 -28.74
C ASP A 240 -15.71 8.08 -27.51
N SER A 241 -15.32 6.81 -27.61
CA SER A 241 -15.41 5.91 -26.46
C SER A 241 -14.18 5.02 -26.29
N ARG A 242 -13.91 4.67 -25.03
CA ARG A 242 -12.86 3.74 -24.62
C ARG A 242 -13.44 2.71 -23.66
N MET A 243 -12.99 1.48 -23.76
CA MET A 243 -13.39 0.40 -22.87
C MET A 243 -12.20 -0.48 -22.51
N ALA A 244 -12.13 -0.88 -21.25
CA ALA A 244 -11.16 -1.88 -20.77
C ALA A 244 -11.89 -2.99 -20.01
N LEU A 245 -11.51 -4.24 -20.30
CA LEU A 245 -11.88 -5.43 -19.52
C LEU A 245 -10.66 -5.93 -18.79
N ILE A 246 -10.78 -6.18 -17.50
CA ILE A 246 -9.68 -6.48 -16.61
C ILE A 246 -10.02 -7.73 -15.81
N TYR A 247 -9.09 -8.70 -15.79
CA TYR A 247 -9.11 -9.84 -14.89
C TYR A 247 -7.86 -9.85 -14.04
N SER A 248 -8.01 -10.12 -12.75
CA SER A 248 -6.90 -10.33 -11.83
C SER A 248 -7.15 -11.49 -10.90
N SER A 249 -6.10 -12.24 -10.56
CA SER A 249 -6.14 -13.29 -9.56
C SER A 249 -4.89 -13.29 -8.67
N LEU A 250 -5.08 -13.73 -7.43
CA LEU A 250 -4.03 -13.95 -6.45
C LEU A 250 -4.32 -15.26 -5.70
N GLU A 251 -3.38 -16.18 -5.71
CA GLU A 251 -3.43 -17.42 -4.94
C GLU A 251 -2.22 -17.53 -4.00
N GLN A 252 -2.49 -17.81 -2.74
CA GLN A 252 -1.47 -18.08 -1.73
C GLN A 252 -1.93 -19.29 -0.91
N ASN A 253 -1.18 -20.39 -0.95
CA ASN A 253 -1.54 -21.61 -0.28
C ASN A 253 -0.63 -21.90 0.90
N ASN A 254 -1.22 -22.08 2.10
CA ASN A 254 -0.52 -22.45 3.34
C ASN A 254 0.72 -21.58 3.64
N THR A 255 0.63 -20.28 3.32
CA THR A 255 1.66 -19.31 3.66
C THR A 255 1.84 -19.26 5.17
N GLN A 256 3.04 -19.57 5.64
CA GLN A 256 3.37 -19.68 7.07
C GLN A 256 3.41 -18.31 7.74
N ASP A 257 3.00 -18.27 9.00
CA ASP A 257 2.99 -17.05 9.83
C ASP A 257 3.88 -17.28 11.07
N PRO A 258 5.07 -16.68 11.14
CA PRO A 258 5.97 -16.83 12.28
C PRO A 258 5.49 -16.10 13.54
N LEU A 259 4.45 -15.29 13.43
CA LEU A 259 3.96 -14.34 14.43
C LEU A 259 5.01 -13.29 14.84
N GLY A 260 4.65 -12.32 15.68
CA GLY A 260 5.59 -11.37 16.24
C GLY A 260 6.56 -12.01 17.24
N GLN A 261 7.66 -11.32 17.54
CA GLN A 261 8.64 -11.68 18.55
C GLN A 261 8.52 -10.78 19.77
N THR A 262 8.83 -11.32 20.96
CA THR A 262 9.15 -10.49 22.14
C THR A 262 10.52 -9.81 21.94
N TRP A 263 10.80 -8.77 22.73
CA TRP A 263 12.10 -8.08 22.62
C TRP A 263 13.29 -9.03 22.87
N ASP A 264 13.17 -9.90 23.87
CA ASP A 264 14.25 -10.84 24.22
C ASP A 264 14.45 -11.89 23.10
N ALA A 265 13.37 -12.43 22.53
CA ALA A 265 13.46 -13.35 21.40
C ALA A 265 14.13 -12.68 20.18
N TYR A 266 13.70 -11.46 19.83
CA TYR A 266 14.30 -10.67 18.76
C TYR A 266 15.80 -10.40 18.97
N LYS A 267 16.20 -10.09 20.20
CA LYS A 267 17.60 -9.83 20.51
C LYS A 267 18.47 -11.07 20.51
N HIS A 268 17.92 -12.20 20.93
CA HIS A 268 18.63 -13.48 21.00
C HIS A 268 18.80 -14.11 19.61
N ASP A 269 17.69 -14.17 18.86
CA ASP A 269 17.64 -14.73 17.50
C ASP A 269 16.58 -14.03 16.67
N PRO A 270 16.96 -13.09 15.78
CA PRO A 270 16.01 -12.38 14.92
C PRO A 270 15.32 -13.30 13.87
N ARG A 271 15.88 -14.49 13.60
CA ARG A 271 15.25 -15.46 12.71
C ARG A 271 14.19 -16.34 13.39
N SER A 272 14.16 -16.35 14.71
CA SER A 272 13.25 -17.21 15.47
C SER A 272 11.79 -16.89 15.22
N ARG A 273 10.95 -17.92 15.22
CA ARG A 273 9.50 -17.86 15.29
C ARG A 273 9.01 -17.84 16.73
N ALA A 274 7.75 -17.47 16.96
CA ALA A 274 7.09 -17.78 18.22
C ALA A 274 6.86 -19.30 18.33
N ALA A 275 7.16 -19.91 19.49
CA ALA A 275 7.00 -21.35 19.66
C ALA A 275 5.58 -21.86 19.35
N VAL A 276 4.57 -21.06 19.68
CA VAL A 276 3.16 -21.34 19.38
C VAL A 276 2.86 -21.34 17.87
N ALA A 277 3.66 -20.68 17.05
CA ALA A 277 3.50 -20.69 15.60
C ALA A 277 3.69 -22.09 15.02
N GLU A 278 4.73 -22.80 15.48
CA GLU A 278 4.96 -24.18 15.09
C GLU A 278 3.94 -25.12 15.69
N THR A 279 3.64 -24.98 17.00
CA THR A 279 2.70 -25.83 17.74
C THR A 279 1.33 -25.87 17.06
N TYR A 280 0.82 -24.72 16.62
CA TYR A 280 -0.48 -24.60 15.95
C TYR A 280 -0.37 -24.52 14.44
N ASN A 281 0.83 -24.64 13.89
CA ASN A 281 1.11 -24.52 12.46
C ASN A 281 0.38 -23.30 11.86
N THR A 282 0.66 -22.12 12.43
CA THR A 282 0.00 -20.86 12.01
C THR A 282 0.30 -20.56 10.56
N ARG A 283 -0.75 -20.38 9.77
CA ARG A 283 -0.67 -20.20 8.33
C ARG A 283 -1.93 -19.58 7.77
N LYS A 284 -1.84 -19.08 6.54
CA LYS A 284 -2.99 -18.48 5.83
C LYS A 284 -2.99 -18.93 4.37
N SER A 285 -4.16 -19.28 3.88
CA SER A 285 -4.44 -19.50 2.46
C SER A 285 -5.40 -18.44 1.97
N ILE A 286 -5.17 -17.95 0.74
CA ILE A 286 -5.99 -16.93 0.07
C ILE A 286 -6.18 -17.40 -1.38
N ASP A 287 -7.42 -17.34 -1.86
CA ASP A 287 -7.79 -17.37 -3.26
C ASP A 287 -8.62 -16.11 -3.55
N HIS A 288 -8.20 -15.32 -4.53
CA HIS A 288 -8.87 -14.08 -4.92
C HIS A 288 -8.96 -13.99 -6.44
N GLN A 289 -10.14 -13.69 -6.95
CA GLN A 289 -10.40 -13.49 -8.37
C GLN A 289 -11.34 -12.31 -8.55
N GLN A 290 -11.03 -11.45 -9.53
CA GLN A 290 -11.79 -10.24 -9.81
C GLN A 290 -11.88 -9.99 -11.30
N LEU A 291 -13.07 -9.60 -11.75
CA LEU A 291 -13.34 -9.06 -13.07
C LEU A 291 -13.73 -7.59 -12.92
N GLY A 292 -13.24 -6.77 -13.84
CA GLY A 292 -13.56 -5.36 -13.92
C GLY A 292 -13.83 -4.91 -15.35
N MET A 293 -14.56 -3.83 -15.47
CA MET A 293 -14.83 -3.14 -16.72
C MET A 293 -14.80 -1.64 -16.48
N ASN A 294 -13.98 -0.93 -17.27
CA ASN A 294 -13.95 0.52 -17.30
C ASN A 294 -14.50 0.97 -18.65
N TYR A 295 -15.38 1.95 -18.66
CA TYR A 295 -15.91 2.56 -19.86
C TYR A 295 -15.91 4.07 -19.73
N GLU A 296 -15.44 4.75 -20.75
CA GLU A 296 -15.41 6.20 -20.87
C GLU A 296 -16.01 6.60 -22.22
N ARG A 297 -16.88 7.63 -22.19
CA ARG A 297 -17.46 8.21 -23.37
C ARG A 297 -17.42 9.72 -23.34
N TYR A 298 -16.97 10.30 -24.43
CA TYR A 298 -16.90 11.74 -24.63
C TYR A 298 -18.18 12.23 -25.34
N PHE A 299 -18.74 13.33 -24.86
CA PHE A 299 -19.87 14.06 -25.42
C PHE A 299 -19.44 15.51 -25.65
N GLY A 300 -18.70 15.76 -26.74
CA GLY A 300 -17.96 17.02 -26.89
C GLY A 300 -16.92 17.13 -25.78
N ASP A 301 -17.01 18.20 -24.95
CA ASP A 301 -16.08 18.40 -23.83
C ASP A 301 -16.49 17.65 -22.54
N ALA A 302 -17.72 17.14 -22.50
CA ALA A 302 -18.20 16.38 -21.33
C ALA A 302 -17.76 14.91 -21.40
N THR A 303 -17.53 14.30 -20.24
CA THR A 303 -17.10 12.92 -20.11
C THR A 303 -18.02 12.13 -19.18
N LEU A 304 -18.53 11.00 -19.65
CA LEU A 304 -19.19 9.98 -18.85
C LEU A 304 -18.23 8.83 -18.60
N GLN A 305 -18.00 8.50 -17.33
CA GLN A 305 -17.20 7.36 -16.92
C GLN A 305 -18.04 6.42 -16.08
N PHE A 306 -17.90 5.12 -16.30
CA PHE A 306 -18.36 4.15 -15.33
C PHE A 306 -17.41 2.96 -15.24
N ASN A 307 -17.24 2.48 -13.99
CA ASN A 307 -16.47 1.31 -13.67
C ASN A 307 -17.41 0.30 -13.03
N LEU A 308 -17.31 -0.96 -13.43
CA LEU A 308 -18.04 -2.07 -12.82
C LEU A 308 -17.04 -3.15 -12.42
N TYR A 309 -17.29 -3.83 -11.31
CA TYR A 309 -16.48 -4.95 -10.90
C TYR A 309 -17.27 -5.98 -10.10
N ALA A 310 -16.82 -7.22 -10.17
CA ALA A 310 -17.30 -8.31 -9.33
C ALA A 310 -16.16 -9.30 -9.08
N GLY A 311 -16.18 -9.95 -7.93
CA GLY A 311 -15.17 -10.94 -7.60
C GLY A 311 -15.54 -11.79 -6.41
N ARG A 312 -14.63 -12.71 -6.11
CA ARG A 312 -14.71 -13.60 -4.94
C ARG A 312 -13.35 -13.72 -4.28
N ARG A 313 -13.39 -14.00 -2.97
CA ARG A 313 -12.20 -14.21 -2.17
C ARG A 313 -12.47 -15.22 -1.09
N SER A 314 -11.67 -16.29 -1.04
CA SER A 314 -11.67 -17.27 0.05
C SER A 314 -10.45 -17.07 0.91
N VAL A 315 -10.61 -17.19 2.23
CA VAL A 315 -9.52 -17.11 3.20
C VAL A 315 -9.67 -18.19 4.24
N VAL A 316 -8.63 -18.99 4.46
CA VAL A 316 -8.52 -19.90 5.59
C VAL A 316 -7.26 -19.56 6.37
N GLN A 317 -7.43 -19.20 7.65
CA GLN A 317 -6.32 -18.81 8.53
C GLN A 317 -6.33 -19.60 9.83
N TYR A 318 -5.20 -20.24 10.14
CA TYR A 318 -4.96 -20.96 11.39
C TYR A 318 -4.21 -20.04 12.36
N LEU A 319 -4.83 -19.79 13.51
CA LEU A 319 -4.33 -18.91 14.57
C LEU A 319 -3.75 -19.72 15.74
N SER A 320 -2.86 -19.10 16.50
CA SER A 320 -2.25 -19.69 17.72
C SER A 320 -3.14 -19.54 18.96
N ILE A 321 -4.47 -19.78 18.84
CA ILE A 321 -5.39 -19.71 19.96
C ILE A 321 -5.18 -20.92 20.87
N PRO A 322 -4.89 -20.74 22.19
CA PRO A 322 -4.71 -21.86 23.11
C PRO A 322 -5.92 -22.78 23.14
N ARG A 323 -5.68 -24.13 23.22
CA ARG A 323 -6.74 -25.13 23.26
C ARG A 323 -7.81 -24.85 24.32
N THR A 324 -7.41 -24.38 25.51
CA THR A 324 -8.31 -24.00 26.58
C THR A 324 -9.30 -22.89 26.22
N VAL A 325 -8.91 -21.98 25.35
CA VAL A 325 -9.75 -20.91 24.82
C VAL A 325 -10.57 -21.39 23.63
N ALA A 326 -9.94 -22.08 22.67
CA ALA A 326 -10.61 -22.59 21.47
C ALA A 326 -11.66 -23.69 21.76
N SER A 327 -11.56 -24.37 22.90
CA SER A 327 -12.55 -25.35 23.37
C SER A 327 -13.86 -24.70 23.90
N ASN A 328 -13.81 -23.43 24.29
CA ASN A 328 -14.96 -22.73 24.83
C ASN A 328 -15.98 -22.46 23.72
N SER A 329 -17.19 -22.99 23.85
CA SER A 329 -18.28 -22.80 22.86
C SER A 329 -18.77 -21.36 22.76
N GLN A 330 -18.45 -20.50 23.74
CA GLN A 330 -18.73 -19.06 23.70
C GLN A 330 -17.70 -18.27 22.90
N ARG A 331 -16.74 -18.95 22.27
CA ARG A 331 -15.63 -18.33 21.52
C ARG A 331 -15.60 -18.86 20.09
N GLY A 332 -15.29 -18.00 19.10
CA GLY A 332 -15.28 -18.31 17.66
C GLY A 332 -14.13 -19.22 17.17
N GLY A 333 -13.42 -19.89 18.09
CA GLY A 333 -12.40 -20.87 17.74
C GLY A 333 -11.03 -20.26 17.38
N GLY A 334 -10.19 -21.04 16.73
CA GLY A 334 -8.82 -20.69 16.34
C GLY A 334 -8.53 -20.86 14.84
N VAL A 335 -9.53 -21.22 14.04
CA VAL A 335 -9.46 -21.20 12.57
C VAL A 335 -10.51 -20.24 12.05
N VAL A 336 -10.10 -19.27 11.24
CA VAL A 336 -11.00 -18.37 10.50
C VAL A 336 -11.12 -18.92 9.09
N ASP A 337 -12.33 -19.07 8.61
CA ASP A 337 -12.64 -19.58 7.28
C ASP A 337 -13.82 -18.77 6.72
N PHE A 338 -13.60 -18.03 5.63
CA PHE A 338 -14.67 -17.28 4.99
C PHE A 338 -14.55 -17.27 3.47
N ASP A 339 -15.71 -17.28 2.85
CA ASP A 339 -15.91 -17.07 1.43
C ASP A 339 -16.61 -15.72 1.25
N ARG A 340 -15.96 -14.80 0.53
CA ARG A 340 -16.44 -13.46 0.20
C ARG A 340 -16.85 -13.36 -1.25
N GLU A 341 -18.05 -12.86 -1.48
CA GLU A 341 -18.49 -12.31 -2.75
C GLU A 341 -18.51 -10.78 -2.66
N PHE A 342 -18.03 -10.09 -3.70
CA PHE A 342 -18.05 -8.64 -3.72
C PHE A 342 -18.32 -8.12 -5.13
N HIS A 343 -18.99 -6.99 -5.20
CA HIS A 343 -19.27 -6.29 -6.44
C HIS A 343 -19.53 -4.81 -6.19
N GLY A 344 -19.44 -4.02 -7.23
CA GLY A 344 -19.73 -2.60 -7.16
C GLY A 344 -19.51 -1.89 -8.47
N GLY A 345 -19.58 -0.57 -8.39
CA GLY A 345 -19.33 0.29 -9.54
C GLY A 345 -19.37 1.76 -9.19
N THR A 346 -18.80 2.55 -10.09
CA THR A 346 -18.77 4.02 -10.06
C THR A 346 -19.44 4.55 -11.31
N LEU A 347 -20.30 5.56 -11.16
CA LEU A 347 -20.81 6.37 -12.26
C LEU A 347 -20.37 7.81 -12.04
N ARG A 348 -19.77 8.44 -13.07
CA ARG A 348 -19.26 9.81 -13.01
C ARG A 348 -19.55 10.56 -14.28
N TRP A 349 -20.02 11.80 -14.13
CA TRP A 349 -20.17 12.78 -15.20
C TRP A 349 -19.28 13.99 -14.89
N THR A 350 -18.41 14.34 -15.83
CA THR A 350 -17.53 15.54 -15.75
C THR A 350 -17.89 16.48 -16.88
N GLN A 351 -18.17 17.74 -16.55
CA GLN A 351 -18.65 18.77 -17.46
C GLN A 351 -17.81 20.05 -17.33
N PRO A 352 -16.94 20.39 -18.29
CA PRO A 352 -16.44 21.73 -18.45
C PRO A 352 -17.62 22.68 -18.73
N VAL A 353 -17.64 23.83 -18.05
CA VAL A 353 -18.71 24.83 -18.16
C VAL A 353 -18.17 26.03 -18.92
N VAL A 354 -18.71 26.24 -20.11
CA VAL A 354 -18.43 27.42 -20.94
C VAL A 354 -19.23 28.64 -20.43
N ASP A 355 -18.86 29.84 -20.85
CA ASP A 355 -19.51 31.10 -20.50
C ASP A 355 -19.36 31.56 -19.04
N VAL A 356 -18.38 31.00 -18.31
CA VAL A 356 -17.92 31.51 -17.00
C VAL A 356 -16.50 32.04 -17.13
N PRO A 357 -16.09 33.04 -16.33
CA PRO A 357 -14.70 33.51 -16.35
C PRO A 357 -13.73 32.41 -15.89
N GLY A 358 -12.66 32.16 -16.67
CA GLY A 358 -11.67 31.08 -16.40
C GLY A 358 -12.16 29.71 -16.80
N ASP A 359 -11.42 28.70 -16.41
CA ASP A 359 -11.70 27.30 -16.71
C ASP A 359 -12.43 26.66 -15.51
N PHE A 360 -13.71 26.38 -15.69
CA PHE A 360 -14.56 25.79 -14.66
C PHE A 360 -15.04 24.41 -15.09
N THR A 361 -14.78 23.41 -14.27
CA THR A 361 -15.23 22.02 -14.48
C THR A 361 -16.05 21.55 -13.29
N PHE A 362 -17.21 20.97 -13.56
CA PHE A 362 -18.08 20.38 -12.55
C PHE A 362 -18.16 18.86 -12.74
N THR A 363 -17.98 18.13 -11.66
CA THR A 363 -18.06 16.66 -11.64
C THR A 363 -19.11 16.20 -10.65
N VAL A 364 -19.96 15.27 -11.05
CA VAL A 364 -20.89 14.56 -10.15
C VAL A 364 -20.73 13.07 -10.35
N GLY A 365 -20.89 12.31 -9.27
CA GLY A 365 -20.78 10.87 -9.35
C GLY A 365 -21.38 10.17 -8.15
N ALA A 366 -21.40 8.83 -8.22
CA ALA A 366 -21.80 7.98 -7.13
C ALA A 366 -21.02 6.66 -7.19
N ASP A 367 -20.59 6.19 -6.03
CA ASP A 367 -19.98 4.86 -5.87
C ASP A 367 -20.97 3.95 -5.13
N TYR A 368 -21.05 2.70 -5.58
CA TYR A 368 -21.77 1.63 -4.90
C TYR A 368 -20.84 0.44 -4.75
N ASP A 369 -20.67 -0.03 -3.51
CA ASP A 369 -19.82 -1.19 -3.19
C ASP A 369 -20.56 -2.11 -2.22
N GLN A 370 -20.51 -3.42 -2.45
CA GLN A 370 -21.03 -4.43 -1.52
C GLN A 370 -20.03 -5.59 -1.38
N SER A 371 -19.87 -6.06 -0.15
CA SER A 371 -19.25 -7.35 0.16
C SER A 371 -20.15 -8.18 1.06
N LYS A 372 -20.12 -9.49 0.84
CA LYS A 372 -20.87 -10.49 1.60
C LYS A 372 -19.92 -11.64 1.92
N ASP A 373 -19.73 -11.90 3.21
CA ASP A 373 -18.86 -12.95 3.73
C ASP A 373 -19.71 -14.04 4.36
N ASP A 374 -19.60 -15.27 3.88
CA ASP A 374 -20.05 -16.47 4.60
C ASP A 374 -18.89 -16.90 5.50
N ARG A 375 -18.94 -16.52 6.77
CA ARG A 375 -17.83 -16.62 7.71
C ARG A 375 -18.04 -17.70 8.74
N ARG A 376 -17.07 -18.61 8.85
CA ARG A 376 -17.06 -19.70 9.83
C ARG A 376 -15.82 -19.63 10.71
N GLY A 377 -15.98 -20.06 11.95
CA GLY A 377 -14.88 -20.22 12.90
C GLY A 377 -14.86 -21.66 13.43
N PHE A 378 -13.66 -22.22 13.56
CA PHE A 378 -13.50 -23.61 14.04
C PHE A 378 -12.44 -23.67 15.14
N GLN A 379 -12.47 -24.72 15.94
CA GLN A 379 -11.33 -25.10 16.76
C GLN A 379 -10.10 -25.28 15.87
N ASN A 380 -8.92 -24.93 16.39
CA ASN A 380 -7.64 -25.17 15.72
C ASN A 380 -6.99 -26.50 16.18
N PHE A 381 -7.80 -27.48 16.58
CA PHE A 381 -7.39 -28.82 16.97
C PHE A 381 -8.54 -29.83 16.77
N SER A 382 -8.17 -31.12 16.62
CA SER A 382 -9.12 -32.24 16.61
C SER A 382 -8.52 -33.38 17.45
N GLY A 383 -9.22 -33.78 18.51
CA GLY A 383 -8.65 -34.65 19.51
C GLY A 383 -7.38 -34.05 20.12
N ASP A 384 -6.25 -34.79 20.04
CA ASP A 384 -4.95 -34.30 20.52
C ASP A 384 -4.09 -33.64 19.42
N GLN A 385 -4.55 -33.64 18.18
CA GLN A 385 -3.84 -33.02 17.08
C GLN A 385 -4.11 -31.52 17.04
N LEU A 386 -3.05 -30.72 17.19
CA LEU A 386 -3.10 -29.24 17.08
C LEU A 386 -2.85 -28.80 15.64
N GLY A 387 -3.25 -27.56 15.30
CA GLY A 387 -3.01 -26.96 13.98
C GLY A 387 -3.88 -27.52 12.86
N VAL A 388 -4.98 -28.20 13.21
CA VAL A 388 -5.98 -28.75 12.28
C VAL A 388 -7.36 -28.15 12.53
N LYS A 389 -8.22 -28.19 11.53
CA LYS A 389 -9.60 -27.69 11.60
C LYS A 389 -10.45 -28.68 12.41
N GLY A 390 -10.99 -28.24 13.53
CA GLY A 390 -11.81 -29.02 14.45
C GLY A 390 -13.31 -28.67 14.36
N GLU A 391 -13.99 -28.63 15.52
CA GLU A 391 -15.41 -28.37 15.60
C GLU A 391 -15.77 -26.92 15.28
N LEU A 392 -16.96 -26.71 14.70
CA LEU A 392 -17.54 -25.40 14.42
C LEU A 392 -17.75 -24.61 15.72
N ARG A 393 -17.41 -23.31 15.68
CA ARG A 393 -17.52 -22.36 16.80
C ARG A 393 -18.12 -21.02 16.40
N ARG A 394 -18.25 -20.75 15.12
CA ARG A 394 -18.86 -19.55 14.54
C ARG A 394 -19.44 -19.88 13.17
N ASP A 395 -20.61 -19.37 12.87
CA ASP A 395 -21.25 -19.46 11.55
C ASP A 395 -22.12 -18.23 11.38
N GLU A 396 -21.77 -17.36 10.46
CA GLU A 396 -22.45 -16.08 10.27
C GLU A 396 -22.31 -15.60 8.82
N GLN A 397 -23.21 -14.74 8.42
CA GLN A 397 -23.15 -14.01 7.17
C GLN A 397 -23.00 -12.53 7.46
N ASP A 398 -21.84 -11.98 7.05
CA ASP A 398 -21.48 -10.58 7.24
C ASP A 398 -21.68 -9.82 5.92
N THR A 399 -22.47 -8.75 5.93
CA THR A 399 -22.67 -7.90 4.75
C THR A 399 -22.26 -6.46 5.04
N ALA A 400 -21.43 -5.88 4.17
CA ALA A 400 -21.13 -4.46 4.16
C ALA A 400 -21.58 -3.85 2.83
N THR A 401 -22.34 -2.77 2.88
CA THR A 401 -22.84 -2.06 1.69
C THR A 401 -22.59 -0.57 1.84
N SER A 402 -21.96 0.07 0.85
CA SER A 402 -21.82 1.52 0.77
C SER A 402 -22.53 2.10 -0.45
N MET A 403 -23.03 3.31 -0.29
CA MET A 403 -23.61 4.14 -1.35
C MET A 403 -23.22 5.57 -1.12
N ASP A 404 -22.40 6.12 -1.99
CA ASP A 404 -21.63 7.33 -1.74
C ASP A 404 -21.75 8.30 -2.93
N PRO A 405 -22.80 9.16 -3.04
CA PRO A 405 -22.83 10.23 -4.00
C PRO A 405 -21.82 11.35 -3.64
N TYR A 406 -21.25 11.96 -4.68
CA TYR A 406 -20.30 13.06 -4.53
C TYR A 406 -20.41 14.08 -5.64
N MET A 407 -19.90 15.29 -5.38
CA MET A 407 -19.71 16.35 -6.35
C MET A 407 -18.38 17.07 -6.12
N GLN A 408 -17.82 17.60 -7.19
CA GLN A 408 -16.59 18.37 -7.17
C GLN A 408 -16.70 19.52 -8.15
N ALA A 409 -16.13 20.67 -7.81
CA ALA A 409 -15.98 21.82 -8.68
C ALA A 409 -14.51 22.23 -8.71
N HIS A 410 -13.94 22.24 -9.89
CA HIS A 410 -12.60 22.74 -10.18
C HIS A 410 -12.70 24.06 -10.91
N TRP A 411 -11.96 25.07 -10.46
CA TRP A 411 -12.02 26.41 -11.07
C TRP A 411 -10.64 27.07 -11.11
N GLU A 412 -10.20 27.36 -12.33
CA GLU A 412 -8.97 28.11 -12.59
C GLU A 412 -9.33 29.50 -13.14
N ILE A 413 -8.87 30.55 -12.47
CA ILE A 413 -9.08 31.93 -12.89
C ILE A 413 -7.83 32.76 -12.59
N GLY A 414 -7.17 33.23 -13.64
CA GLY A 414 -5.93 34.01 -13.53
C GLY A 414 -4.83 33.24 -12.82
N HIS A 415 -4.42 33.66 -11.63
CA HIS A 415 -3.41 32.98 -10.81
C HIS A 415 -4.00 32.04 -9.75
N TRP A 416 -5.31 31.88 -9.69
CA TRP A 416 -5.99 31.10 -8.67
C TRP A 416 -6.51 29.79 -9.25
N THR A 417 -6.27 28.72 -8.52
CA THR A 417 -6.90 27.41 -8.73
C THR A 417 -7.66 27.05 -7.46
N SER A 418 -8.91 26.67 -7.59
CA SER A 418 -9.76 26.25 -6.46
C SER A 418 -10.40 24.91 -6.71
N GLU A 419 -10.49 24.09 -5.68
CA GLU A 419 -11.12 22.78 -5.69
C GLU A 419 -12.09 22.68 -4.52
N LEU A 420 -13.38 22.49 -4.81
CA LEU A 420 -14.42 22.29 -3.82
C LEU A 420 -15.01 20.89 -4.00
N GLY A 421 -14.99 20.10 -2.96
CA GLY A 421 -15.54 18.75 -2.95
C GLY A 421 -16.59 18.53 -1.87
N LEU A 422 -17.56 17.70 -2.15
CA LEU A 422 -18.54 17.21 -1.17
C LEU A 422 -18.89 15.76 -1.49
N ARG A 423 -18.74 14.89 -0.52
CA ARG A 423 -19.21 13.50 -0.58
C ARG A 423 -20.17 13.22 0.58
N TYR A 424 -21.19 12.46 0.32
CA TYR A 424 -22.06 11.90 1.35
C TYR A 424 -21.91 10.39 1.35
N SER A 425 -21.30 9.85 2.39
CA SER A 425 -21.08 8.41 2.52
C SER A 425 -22.15 7.79 3.41
N SER A 426 -22.67 6.64 2.99
CA SER A 426 -23.65 5.85 3.72
C SER A 426 -23.23 4.38 3.71
N MET A 427 -22.71 3.91 4.84
CA MET A 427 -22.26 2.53 5.05
C MET A 427 -23.26 1.80 5.93
N LYS A 428 -23.73 0.63 5.48
CA LYS A 428 -24.54 -0.29 6.27
C LYS A 428 -23.79 -1.60 6.45
N MET A 429 -23.62 -2.03 7.69
CA MET A 429 -23.10 -3.32 8.10
C MET A 429 -24.20 -4.15 8.71
N ARG A 430 -24.27 -5.43 8.35
CA ARG A 430 -25.24 -6.40 8.86
C ARG A 430 -24.52 -7.71 9.13
N VAL A 431 -24.91 -8.34 10.22
CA VAL A 431 -24.49 -9.68 10.63
C VAL A 431 -25.73 -10.51 10.84
N ASP A 432 -25.79 -11.65 10.21
CA ASP A 432 -26.80 -12.69 10.42
C ASP A 432 -26.08 -13.91 11.03
N ASP A 433 -26.30 -14.14 12.34
CA ASP A 433 -25.62 -15.19 13.10
C ASP A 433 -26.43 -16.50 13.03
N HIS A 434 -25.78 -17.58 12.62
CA HIS A 434 -26.36 -18.90 12.50
C HIS A 434 -25.85 -19.85 13.60
N TYR A 435 -24.78 -19.46 14.33
CA TYR A 435 -24.24 -20.26 15.44
C TYR A 435 -24.86 -19.84 16.78
N LEU A 436 -26.06 -20.31 17.05
CA LEU A 436 -26.86 -19.86 18.19
C LEU A 436 -26.47 -20.51 19.54
N ALA A 437 -25.42 -21.36 19.56
CA ALA A 437 -24.98 -22.03 20.79
C ALA A 437 -24.38 -21.09 21.85
N ASN A 438 -23.91 -19.89 21.40
CA ASN A 438 -23.34 -18.83 22.23
C ASN A 438 -24.24 -17.59 22.33
N GLY A 439 -25.51 -17.70 21.89
CA GLY A 439 -26.46 -16.59 21.77
C GLY A 439 -26.61 -16.11 20.35
N ASP A 440 -27.59 -15.24 20.11
CA ASP A 440 -27.80 -14.60 18.81
C ASP A 440 -27.08 -13.25 18.76
N SER A 441 -26.05 -13.12 17.92
CA SER A 441 -25.28 -11.90 17.70
C SER A 441 -25.72 -11.14 16.42
N SER A 442 -26.85 -11.52 15.82
CA SER A 442 -27.38 -10.84 14.63
C SER A 442 -27.69 -9.38 14.91
N GLY A 443 -27.46 -8.55 13.92
CA GLY A 443 -27.75 -7.13 14.03
C GLY A 443 -27.26 -6.32 12.81
N SER A 444 -27.52 -5.03 12.87
CA SER A 444 -27.05 -4.12 11.83
C SER A 444 -26.72 -2.74 12.39
N LYS A 445 -25.77 -2.07 11.73
CA LYS A 445 -25.39 -0.69 12.03
C LYS A 445 -25.27 0.10 10.74
N LYS A 446 -25.74 1.34 10.76
CA LYS A 446 -25.60 2.28 9.67
C LYS A 446 -24.76 3.47 10.11
N TYR A 447 -23.78 3.83 9.31
CA TYR A 447 -22.94 5.02 9.47
C TYR A 447 -23.19 5.96 8.31
N GLN A 448 -23.27 7.26 8.58
CA GLN A 448 -23.51 8.28 7.56
C GLN A 448 -22.67 9.51 7.88
N GLN A 449 -22.03 10.09 6.86
CA GLN A 449 -21.19 11.26 7.03
C GLN A 449 -21.12 12.06 5.74
N ALA A 450 -21.25 13.39 5.87
CA ALA A 450 -20.86 14.32 4.83
C ALA A 450 -19.41 14.76 5.04
N THR A 451 -18.62 14.73 3.97
CA THR A 451 -17.19 15.08 3.97
C THR A 451 -16.92 16.20 2.96
N PRO A 452 -17.09 17.47 3.37
CA PRO A 452 -16.69 18.62 2.56
C PRO A 452 -15.17 18.78 2.54
N SER A 453 -14.63 19.25 1.41
CA SER A 453 -13.24 19.69 1.26
C SER A 453 -13.15 20.95 0.41
N LEU A 454 -12.18 21.80 0.74
CA LEU A 454 -11.84 23.00 -0.01
C LEU A 454 -10.34 23.14 -0.10
N SER A 455 -9.83 23.34 -1.29
CA SER A 455 -8.42 23.61 -1.55
C SER A 455 -8.31 24.84 -2.45
N VAL A 456 -7.35 25.73 -2.16
CA VAL A 456 -7.11 26.94 -2.94
C VAL A 456 -5.60 27.10 -3.13
N MET A 457 -5.18 27.37 -4.35
CA MET A 457 -3.79 27.57 -4.74
C MET A 457 -3.63 28.92 -5.43
N TYR A 458 -2.49 29.55 -5.20
CA TYR A 458 -2.07 30.76 -5.88
C TYR A 458 -0.72 30.56 -6.60
N ALA A 459 -0.69 30.92 -7.88
CA ALA A 459 0.51 30.92 -8.70
C ALA A 459 1.29 32.22 -8.52
N PHE A 460 2.33 32.23 -7.68
CA PHE A 460 3.21 33.38 -7.46
C PHE A 460 4.07 33.67 -8.68
N SER A 461 4.45 32.63 -9.39
CA SER A 461 5.19 32.68 -10.67
C SER A 461 4.88 31.41 -11.49
N PRO A 462 5.35 31.28 -12.75
CA PRO A 462 5.23 30.03 -13.50
C PRO A 462 5.79 28.81 -12.76
N ASP A 463 6.80 29.01 -11.90
CA ASP A 463 7.54 27.95 -11.22
C ASP A 463 7.22 27.81 -9.72
N LEU A 464 6.41 28.70 -9.13
CA LEU A 464 6.11 28.69 -7.71
C LEU A 464 4.63 28.75 -7.45
N ARG A 465 4.10 27.71 -6.78
CA ARG A 465 2.72 27.60 -6.33
C ARG A 465 2.68 27.47 -4.80
N GLY A 466 1.70 28.13 -4.17
CA GLY A 466 1.40 27.92 -2.76
C GLY A 466 -0.09 27.60 -2.60
N TYR A 467 -0.43 26.66 -1.72
CA TYR A 467 -1.82 26.26 -1.52
C TYR A 467 -2.17 26.09 -0.04
N VAL A 468 -3.47 26.18 0.22
CA VAL A 468 -4.10 25.84 1.49
C VAL A 468 -5.25 24.89 1.22
N SER A 469 -5.43 23.90 2.11
CA SER A 469 -6.48 22.90 1.97
C SER A 469 -7.10 22.58 3.33
N VAL A 470 -8.42 22.40 3.38
CA VAL A 470 -9.17 22.00 4.56
C VAL A 470 -10.22 20.96 4.17
N GLY A 471 -10.42 19.94 4.99
CA GLY A 471 -11.45 18.93 4.73
C GLY A 471 -11.82 18.13 5.96
N LYS A 472 -13.02 17.56 5.91
CA LYS A 472 -13.52 16.64 6.93
C LYS A 472 -13.41 15.21 6.42
N GLY A 473 -12.65 14.38 7.14
CA GLY A 473 -12.53 12.95 6.88
C GLY A 473 -13.29 12.11 7.90
N PHE A 474 -13.50 10.83 7.58
CA PHE A 474 -14.01 9.88 8.54
C PHE A 474 -13.53 8.47 8.22
N GLU A 475 -13.54 7.60 9.23
CA GLU A 475 -13.28 6.17 9.12
C GLU A 475 -14.37 5.39 9.86
N THR A 476 -15.09 4.52 9.16
CA THR A 476 -15.99 3.57 9.82
C THR A 476 -15.18 2.45 10.50
N PRO A 477 -15.66 1.84 11.59
CA PRO A 477 -15.13 0.56 12.01
C PRO A 477 -15.23 -0.45 10.88
N THR A 478 -14.30 -1.41 10.80
CA THR A 478 -14.45 -2.57 9.90
C THR A 478 -15.28 -3.66 10.57
N GLN A 479 -15.80 -4.60 9.78
CA GLN A 479 -16.40 -5.83 10.30
C GLN A 479 -15.43 -6.58 11.21
N ALA A 480 -14.14 -6.63 10.85
CA ALA A 480 -13.11 -7.24 11.70
C ALA A 480 -12.90 -6.51 13.04
N GLU A 481 -12.98 -5.18 13.07
CA GLU A 481 -12.89 -4.39 14.31
C GLU A 481 -14.16 -4.53 15.18
N MET A 482 -15.31 -4.73 14.55
CA MET A 482 -16.58 -4.97 15.24
C MET A 482 -16.78 -6.42 15.69
N ALA A 483 -15.99 -7.36 15.19
CA ALA A 483 -16.19 -8.80 15.37
C ALA A 483 -16.16 -9.27 16.83
N TYR A 484 -15.60 -8.46 17.74
CA TYR A 484 -15.47 -8.80 19.17
C TYR A 484 -15.81 -7.58 20.03
N ALA A 485 -16.97 -7.66 20.72
CA ALA A 485 -17.29 -6.70 21.78
C ALA A 485 -16.40 -6.97 23.01
N PRO A 486 -16.07 -5.94 23.81
CA PRO A 486 -15.43 -6.13 25.12
C PRO A 486 -16.33 -6.97 26.03
N GLY A 487 -15.82 -8.07 26.60
CA GLY A 487 -16.57 -8.96 27.49
C GLY A 487 -16.12 -10.42 27.39
N GLU A 488 -16.85 -11.31 28.12
CA GLU A 488 -16.53 -12.73 28.16
C GLU A 488 -17.19 -13.53 27.02
N VAL A 489 -18.36 -13.10 26.55
CA VAL A 489 -19.09 -13.73 25.44
C VAL A 489 -18.77 -12.99 24.16
N GLU A 490 -18.50 -13.74 23.09
CA GLU A 490 -18.31 -13.13 21.79
C GLU A 490 -19.61 -12.64 21.20
N SER A 491 -19.61 -11.35 20.90
CA SER A 491 -20.69 -10.68 20.21
C SER A 491 -20.11 -9.54 19.35
N PHE A 492 -20.86 -9.11 18.36
CA PHE A 492 -20.48 -7.93 17.58
C PHE A 492 -20.56 -6.64 18.39
N ASN A 493 -19.55 -5.79 18.21
CA ASN A 493 -19.49 -4.48 18.86
C ASN A 493 -20.21 -3.42 18.03
N PHE A 494 -21.53 -3.44 17.99
CA PHE A 494 -22.34 -2.41 17.32
C PHE A 494 -22.29 -1.04 18.01
N GLY A 495 -21.62 -0.94 19.16
CA GLY A 495 -21.40 0.32 19.90
C GLY A 495 -20.29 1.19 19.33
N LEU A 496 -19.40 0.64 18.48
CA LEU A 496 -18.35 1.41 17.86
C LEU A 496 -18.91 2.52 16.98
N LYS A 497 -18.30 3.71 17.12
CA LYS A 497 -18.60 4.88 16.32
C LYS A 497 -17.53 5.06 15.24
N PRO A 498 -17.84 5.73 14.11
CA PRO A 498 -16.81 6.13 13.18
C PRO A 498 -15.92 7.21 13.80
N ALA A 499 -14.63 7.15 13.51
CA ALA A 499 -13.72 8.25 13.80
C ALA A 499 -13.96 9.37 12.79
N SER A 500 -14.01 10.63 13.25
CA SER A 500 -14.20 11.82 12.41
C SER A 500 -13.03 12.76 12.55
N SER A 501 -12.52 13.31 11.45
CA SER A 501 -11.36 14.20 11.50
C SER A 501 -11.56 15.51 10.75
N MET A 502 -10.94 16.57 11.26
CA MET A 502 -10.71 17.83 10.55
C MET A 502 -9.23 17.90 10.19
N GLN A 503 -8.97 18.14 8.91
CA GLN A 503 -7.62 18.16 8.35
C GLN A 503 -7.35 19.55 7.76
N TYR A 504 -6.16 20.09 8.07
CA TYR A 504 -5.68 21.37 7.57
C TYR A 504 -4.29 21.15 6.98
N GLU A 505 -4.04 21.75 5.82
CA GLU A 505 -2.78 21.64 5.12
C GLU A 505 -2.40 22.96 4.47
N VAL A 506 -1.12 23.31 4.53
CA VAL A 506 -0.51 24.40 3.77
C VAL A 506 0.71 23.83 3.06
N GLY A 507 0.81 24.05 1.76
CA GLY A 507 1.91 23.52 0.97
C GLY A 507 2.44 24.46 -0.08
N VAL A 508 3.61 24.10 -0.58
CA VAL A 508 4.31 24.80 -1.65
C VAL A 508 4.83 23.79 -2.67
N LYS A 509 4.72 24.13 -3.96
CA LYS A 509 5.28 23.39 -5.09
C LYS A 509 6.19 24.33 -5.86
N TYR A 510 7.42 23.89 -6.11
CA TYR A 510 8.44 24.72 -6.71
C TYR A 510 9.24 23.95 -7.77
N ARG A 511 9.33 24.50 -8.96
CA ARG A 511 10.24 24.09 -10.03
C ARG A 511 11.50 24.92 -9.95
N LEU A 512 12.63 24.34 -9.62
CA LEU A 512 13.93 25.01 -9.62
C LEU A 512 14.63 24.73 -10.95
N GLY A 513 14.37 25.58 -11.94
CA GLY A 513 14.72 25.36 -13.33
C GLY A 513 13.96 24.16 -13.92
N GLU A 514 14.48 23.58 -14.99
CA GLU A 514 13.83 22.50 -15.74
C GLU A 514 14.06 21.09 -15.14
N ARG A 515 15.00 20.95 -14.19
CA ARG A 515 15.54 19.66 -13.73
C ARG A 515 15.24 19.33 -12.28
N THR A 516 14.68 20.26 -11.51
CA THR A 516 14.46 20.03 -10.08
C THR A 516 13.05 20.43 -9.65
N ARG A 517 12.39 19.53 -8.95
CA ARG A 517 11.10 19.73 -8.30
C ARG A 517 11.22 19.61 -6.79
N LEU A 518 10.62 20.53 -6.07
CA LEU A 518 10.49 20.53 -4.62
C LEU A 518 9.01 20.70 -4.26
N ASN A 519 8.48 19.75 -3.49
CA ASN A 519 7.18 19.87 -2.85
C ASN A 519 7.37 19.83 -1.33
N ALA A 520 6.67 20.71 -0.61
CA ALA A 520 6.68 20.68 0.85
C ALA A 520 5.28 21.05 1.38
N ALA A 521 4.89 20.43 2.49
CA ALA A 521 3.63 20.69 3.16
C ALA A 521 3.77 20.59 4.68
N VAL A 522 2.99 21.39 5.40
CA VAL A 522 2.74 21.25 6.83
C VAL A 522 1.27 20.94 7.02
N TYR A 523 0.95 20.10 7.98
CA TYR A 523 -0.43 19.72 8.25
C TYR A 523 -0.72 19.59 9.73
N GLU A 524 -2.00 19.79 10.07
CA GLU A 524 -2.56 19.50 11.38
C GLU A 524 -3.89 18.75 11.20
N ILE A 525 -4.08 17.67 11.95
CA ILE A 525 -5.26 16.82 11.89
C ILE A 525 -5.77 16.59 13.30
N HIS A 526 -7.05 16.89 13.53
CA HIS A 526 -7.77 16.59 14.76
C HIS A 526 -8.77 15.48 14.51
N THR A 527 -8.69 14.40 15.26
CA THR A 527 -9.61 13.25 15.15
C THR A 527 -10.38 13.07 16.43
N ASP A 528 -11.69 12.99 16.33
CA ASP A 528 -12.61 12.64 17.40
C ASP A 528 -13.01 11.17 17.27
N ASP A 529 -13.33 10.52 18.41
CA ASP A 529 -13.71 9.09 18.47
C ASP A 529 -12.68 8.14 17.80
N GLU A 530 -11.38 8.40 17.95
CA GLU A 530 -10.30 7.54 17.40
C GLU A 530 -10.53 6.07 17.77
N ILE A 531 -10.46 5.16 16.80
CA ILE A 531 -10.63 3.72 17.05
C ILE A 531 -9.28 3.14 17.46
N VAL A 532 -9.20 2.54 18.65
CA VAL A 532 -7.98 1.95 19.21
C VAL A 532 -8.24 0.55 19.76
N VAL A 533 -7.18 -0.19 20.01
CA VAL A 533 -7.25 -1.50 20.65
C VAL A 533 -7.75 -1.35 22.09
N ALA A 534 -8.84 -2.00 22.43
CA ALA A 534 -9.36 -2.06 23.79
C ALA A 534 -8.67 -3.17 24.60
N SER A 535 -8.53 -4.35 23.98
CA SER A 535 -7.81 -5.49 24.54
C SER A 535 -7.36 -6.42 23.41
N ALA A 536 -6.22 -7.08 23.59
CA ALA A 536 -5.73 -8.09 22.65
C ALA A 536 -5.33 -9.35 23.45
N THR A 537 -6.32 -10.07 23.97
CA THR A 537 -6.13 -11.25 24.82
C THR A 537 -6.55 -12.52 24.10
N SER A 538 -5.80 -13.59 24.34
CA SER A 538 -6.12 -14.92 23.82
C SER A 538 -6.26 -14.96 22.29
N GLY A 539 -5.40 -14.20 21.59
CA GLY A 539 -5.37 -14.14 20.12
C GLY A 539 -6.53 -13.37 19.49
N ARG A 540 -7.23 -12.53 20.25
CA ARG A 540 -8.36 -11.70 19.81
C ARG A 540 -8.15 -10.28 20.20
N THR A 541 -8.45 -9.39 19.26
CA THR A 541 -8.38 -7.95 19.47
C THR A 541 -9.81 -7.39 19.48
N SER A 542 -10.20 -6.75 20.55
CA SER A 542 -11.39 -5.90 20.62
C SER A 542 -11.01 -4.44 20.52
N TYR A 543 -11.92 -3.61 20.04
CA TYR A 543 -11.69 -2.21 19.77
C TYR A 543 -12.66 -1.33 20.55
N ARG A 544 -12.27 -0.08 20.78
CA ARG A 544 -13.09 0.98 21.37
C ARG A 544 -12.77 2.33 20.76
N ASN A 545 -13.67 3.27 20.93
CA ASN A 545 -13.36 4.67 20.63
C ASN A 545 -12.58 5.27 21.81
N ALA A 546 -11.50 5.96 21.51
CA ALA A 546 -10.53 6.50 22.46
C ALA A 546 -10.48 8.03 22.44
N GLY A 547 -11.61 8.71 22.40
CA GLY A 547 -11.62 10.15 22.48
C GLY A 547 -10.82 10.85 21.36
N ARG A 548 -10.08 11.91 21.69
CA ARG A 548 -9.43 12.77 20.72
C ARG A 548 -7.95 12.48 20.54
N THR A 549 -7.51 12.58 19.28
CA THR A 549 -6.10 12.54 18.89
C THR A 549 -5.73 13.76 18.02
N VAL A 550 -4.45 14.11 18.01
CA VAL A 550 -3.92 15.17 17.15
C VAL A 550 -2.69 14.66 16.40
N ARG A 551 -2.61 14.98 15.12
CA ARG A 551 -1.45 14.70 14.28
C ARG A 551 -0.94 16.00 13.69
N ARG A 552 0.36 16.28 13.84
CA ARG A 552 1.06 17.43 13.27
C ARG A 552 2.24 16.94 12.49
N GLY A 553 2.45 17.48 11.31
CA GLY A 553 3.57 17.00 10.52
C GLY A 553 4.08 17.98 9.48
N PHE A 554 5.23 17.58 8.96
CA PHE A 554 5.92 18.22 7.84
C PHE A 554 6.32 17.13 6.84
N GLU A 555 6.08 17.40 5.58
CA GLU A 555 6.45 16.54 4.46
C GLU A 555 7.26 17.35 3.45
N ALA A 556 8.29 16.74 2.88
CA ALA A 556 9.04 17.33 1.78
C ALA A 556 9.54 16.26 0.83
N SER A 557 9.51 16.53 -0.46
CA SER A 557 10.13 15.74 -1.51
C SER A 557 10.94 16.62 -2.44
N LEU A 558 12.13 16.15 -2.79
CA LEU A 558 13.02 16.74 -3.79
C LEU A 558 13.34 15.67 -4.82
N GLN A 559 13.10 15.97 -6.09
CA GLN A 559 13.52 15.17 -7.23
C GLN A 559 14.36 16.05 -8.16
N SER A 560 15.53 15.58 -8.54
CA SER A 560 16.43 16.34 -9.37
C SER A 560 17.23 15.47 -10.33
N ASP A 561 17.26 15.88 -11.60
CA ASP A 561 18.23 15.41 -12.59
C ASP A 561 19.49 16.26 -12.45
N LEU A 562 20.44 15.78 -11.64
CA LEU A 562 21.71 16.47 -11.38
C LEU A 562 22.56 16.63 -12.67
N SER A 563 22.42 15.66 -13.58
CA SER A 563 22.98 15.66 -14.93
C SER A 563 22.21 14.64 -15.78
N GLU A 564 22.59 14.46 -17.05
CA GLU A 564 22.04 13.41 -17.94
C GLU A 564 22.22 11.98 -17.41
N HIS A 565 23.20 11.79 -16.53
CA HIS A 565 23.55 10.48 -15.97
C HIS A 565 23.18 10.30 -14.51
N TRP A 566 22.87 11.35 -13.77
CA TRP A 566 22.65 11.32 -12.35
C TRP A 566 21.30 11.90 -11.97
N GLN A 567 20.53 11.12 -11.25
CA GLN A 567 19.25 11.51 -10.65
C GLN A 567 19.29 11.33 -9.15
N THR A 568 18.60 12.19 -8.41
CA THR A 568 18.45 12.02 -6.96
C THR A 568 17.01 12.28 -6.53
N THR A 569 16.57 11.50 -5.56
CA THR A 569 15.25 11.65 -4.91
C THR A 569 15.46 11.68 -3.41
N TRP A 570 14.90 12.67 -2.73
CA TRP A 570 14.89 12.79 -1.28
C TRP A 570 13.47 13.00 -0.79
N VAL A 571 13.10 12.26 0.24
CA VAL A 571 11.78 12.35 0.87
C VAL A 571 11.97 12.38 2.38
N TYR A 572 11.41 13.41 3.01
CA TYR A 572 11.40 13.53 4.45
C TYR A 572 9.98 13.68 4.95
N THR A 573 9.64 12.95 5.99
CA THR A 573 8.36 13.00 6.67
C THR A 573 8.60 13.08 8.17
N ARG A 574 7.95 14.06 8.81
CA ARG A 574 7.82 14.14 10.26
C ARG A 574 6.35 14.09 10.64
N THR A 575 5.99 13.15 11.52
CA THR A 575 4.61 12.97 11.99
C THR A 575 4.59 12.84 13.51
N ASP A 576 4.15 13.86 14.22
CA ASP A 576 3.92 13.83 15.66
C ASP A 576 2.43 13.55 15.92
N ALA A 577 2.10 12.28 16.18
CA ALA A 577 0.75 11.79 16.40
C ALA A 577 0.56 11.44 17.89
N ARG A 578 -0.43 12.06 18.56
CA ARG A 578 -0.61 11.94 20.02
C ARG A 578 -2.08 11.90 20.43
N TYR A 579 -2.31 11.31 21.59
CA TYR A 579 -3.56 11.48 22.34
C TYR A 579 -3.70 12.92 22.82
N ALA A 580 -4.85 13.55 22.57
CA ALA A 580 -5.13 14.93 22.96
C ALA A 580 -5.84 15.03 24.31
N GLU A 581 -6.27 13.90 24.88
CA GLU A 581 -6.93 13.79 26.18
C GLU A 581 -6.57 12.47 26.87
N ASP A 582 -6.87 12.37 28.15
CA ASP A 582 -6.70 11.12 28.91
C ASP A 582 -7.82 10.14 28.53
N VAL A 583 -7.43 8.94 28.08
CA VAL A 583 -8.35 7.88 27.64
C VAL A 583 -8.56 6.87 28.76
N SER A 584 -7.54 6.63 29.56
CA SER A 584 -7.55 5.74 30.74
C SER A 584 -6.35 6.09 31.63
N GLN A 585 -6.25 5.45 32.82
CA GLN A 585 -5.08 5.60 33.69
C GLN A 585 -3.74 5.21 33.02
N ALA A 586 -3.79 4.37 31.99
CA ALA A 586 -2.60 3.90 31.26
C ALA A 586 -2.35 4.69 29.97
N ILE A 587 -3.37 5.37 29.41
CA ILE A 587 -3.27 6.13 28.17
C ILE A 587 -3.57 7.58 28.49
N GLU A 588 -2.50 8.34 28.68
CA GLU A 588 -2.54 9.74 29.11
C GLU A 588 -2.44 10.69 27.90
N ARG A 589 -2.94 11.89 28.09
CA ARG A 589 -2.72 12.99 27.15
C ARG A 589 -1.23 13.17 26.87
N GLY A 590 -0.87 13.22 25.60
CA GLY A 590 0.51 13.38 25.16
C GLY A 590 1.21 12.06 24.80
N ASN A 591 0.67 10.89 25.19
CA ASN A 591 1.16 9.62 24.71
C ASN A 591 1.11 9.58 23.18
N ARG A 592 2.14 9.00 22.55
CA ARG A 592 2.22 8.87 21.11
C ARG A 592 1.34 7.71 20.62
N LEU A 593 0.72 7.91 19.48
CA LEU A 593 0.04 6.83 18.77
C LEU A 593 1.08 5.78 18.36
N PRO A 594 0.87 4.49 18.69
CA PRO A 594 1.82 3.44 18.33
C PRO A 594 1.80 3.15 16.82
N GLY A 595 2.89 2.55 16.34
CA GLY A 595 3.07 2.25 14.92
C GLY A 595 3.49 3.45 14.05
N VAL A 596 3.54 4.67 14.62
CA VAL A 596 3.89 5.91 13.91
C VAL A 596 5.32 6.34 14.27
N PRO A 597 6.29 6.28 13.34
CA PRO A 597 7.60 6.89 13.54
C PRO A 597 7.47 8.42 13.51
N LEU A 598 8.27 9.10 14.35
CA LEU A 598 8.31 10.56 14.34
C LEU A 598 8.93 11.09 13.04
N ASP A 599 10.05 10.51 12.64
CA ASP A 599 10.83 10.90 11.46
C ASP A 599 11.04 9.70 10.55
N ASN A 600 10.85 9.89 9.25
CA ASN A 600 11.14 8.95 8.19
C ASN A 600 11.86 9.69 7.05
N LEU A 601 13.02 9.21 6.65
CA LEU A 601 13.81 9.78 5.58
C LEU A 601 14.12 8.69 4.55
N TYR A 602 13.91 9.00 3.30
CA TYR A 602 14.36 8.21 2.15
C TYR A 602 15.27 9.06 1.28
N GLY A 603 16.33 8.48 0.77
CA GLY A 603 17.22 9.09 -0.21
C GLY A 603 17.66 8.08 -1.25
N GLU A 604 17.70 8.50 -2.50
CA GLU A 604 18.17 7.70 -3.62
C GLU A 604 19.11 8.52 -4.50
N LEU A 605 20.21 7.89 -4.88
CA LEU A 605 21.10 8.36 -5.92
C LEU A 605 21.13 7.32 -7.03
N ALA A 606 20.56 7.66 -8.18
CA ALA A 606 20.56 6.83 -9.38
C ALA A 606 21.60 7.30 -10.38
N TRP A 607 22.30 6.35 -11.00
CA TRP A 607 23.34 6.59 -11.98
C TRP A 607 23.12 5.75 -13.23
N LYS A 608 23.04 6.41 -14.38
CA LYS A 608 22.89 5.80 -15.71
C LYS A 608 24.09 6.17 -16.58
N PRO A 609 25.25 5.50 -16.42
CA PRO A 609 26.47 5.84 -17.17
C PRO A 609 26.30 5.70 -18.69
N VAL A 610 25.48 4.76 -19.10
CA VAL A 610 25.04 4.52 -20.49
C VAL A 610 23.58 4.04 -20.45
N SER A 611 22.89 4.11 -21.58
CA SER A 611 21.46 3.73 -21.66
C SER A 611 21.17 2.28 -21.24
N SER A 612 22.15 1.39 -21.40
CA SER A 612 22.04 -0.04 -21.07
C SER A 612 22.32 -0.39 -19.61
N ILE A 613 22.77 0.55 -18.78
CA ILE A 613 23.15 0.30 -17.38
C ILE A 613 22.48 1.31 -16.47
N GLY A 614 21.66 0.85 -15.54
CA GLY A 614 21.11 1.64 -14.46
C GLY A 614 21.58 1.11 -13.11
N MET A 615 22.05 2.00 -12.23
CA MET A 615 22.47 1.70 -10.87
C MET A 615 21.74 2.61 -9.90
N GLY A 616 21.47 2.13 -8.68
CA GLY A 616 20.85 2.91 -7.62
C GLY A 616 21.42 2.57 -6.26
N LEU A 617 21.70 3.61 -5.49
CA LEU A 617 21.98 3.52 -4.05
C LEU A 617 20.81 4.14 -3.31
N GLU A 618 20.13 3.35 -2.50
CA GLU A 618 18.98 3.74 -1.69
C GLU A 618 19.38 3.78 -0.22
N GLY A 619 18.87 4.77 0.51
CA GLY A 619 19.02 4.87 1.96
C GLY A 619 17.68 5.16 2.61
N GLN A 620 17.37 4.45 3.69
CA GLN A 620 16.18 4.70 4.49
C GLN A 620 16.57 4.86 5.96
N TYR A 621 16.09 5.93 6.59
CA TYR A 621 16.14 6.12 8.03
C TYR A 621 14.73 6.17 8.60
N ARG A 622 14.51 5.51 9.72
CA ARG A 622 13.29 5.57 10.50
C ARG A 622 13.61 5.77 11.97
N SER A 623 12.94 6.73 12.61
CA SER A 623 13.05 6.93 14.05
C SER A 623 12.41 5.78 14.84
N GLN A 624 12.59 5.76 16.16
CA GLN A 624 11.95 4.75 17.01
C GLN A 624 10.42 4.76 16.88
N VAL A 625 9.79 3.59 17.07
CA VAL A 625 8.36 3.37 16.95
C VAL A 625 7.82 2.79 18.25
N TYR A 626 6.83 3.46 18.86
CA TYR A 626 6.09 2.91 20.00
C TYR A 626 5.17 1.78 19.55
N VAL A 627 4.97 0.78 20.42
CA VAL A 627 4.29 -0.46 20.07
C VAL A 627 2.97 -0.67 20.83
N ASP A 628 2.71 0.17 21.82
CA ASP A 628 1.48 0.17 22.64
C ASP A 628 1.01 1.60 22.94
N ASP A 629 -0.27 1.78 23.20
CA ASP A 629 -0.90 3.08 23.45
C ASP A 629 -0.45 3.73 24.76
N SER A 630 -0.04 2.93 25.75
CA SER A 630 0.47 3.43 27.03
C SER A 630 1.91 3.94 26.93
N ASN A 631 2.61 3.65 25.84
CA ASN A 631 4.03 3.94 25.62
C ASN A 631 4.96 3.35 26.69
N THR A 632 4.53 2.28 27.37
CA THR A 632 5.28 1.63 28.45
C THR A 632 6.14 0.47 27.94
N ALA A 633 5.69 -0.22 26.89
CA ALA A 633 6.49 -1.26 26.25
C ALA A 633 7.71 -0.64 25.54
N LYS A 634 8.77 -1.42 25.44
CA LYS A 634 10.00 -0.96 24.80
C LYS A 634 9.72 -0.62 23.32
N PRO A 635 10.01 0.60 22.86
CA PRO A 635 9.80 0.95 21.45
C PRO A 635 10.77 0.20 20.53
N ALA A 636 10.35 -0.08 19.29
CA ALA A 636 11.26 -0.54 18.26
C ALA A 636 12.31 0.54 17.98
N PRO A 637 13.62 0.22 18.02
CA PRO A 637 14.69 1.22 17.89
C PRO A 637 14.73 1.87 16.51
N ALA A 638 15.27 3.08 16.45
CA ALA A 638 15.61 3.74 15.19
C ALA A 638 16.67 2.94 14.41
N TYR A 639 16.55 3.02 13.08
CA TYR A 639 17.52 2.37 12.19
C TYR A 639 17.79 3.20 10.92
N ALA A 640 18.92 2.90 10.29
CA ALA A 640 19.21 3.30 8.91
C ALA A 640 19.70 2.07 8.15
N VAL A 641 19.18 1.88 6.93
CA VAL A 641 19.57 0.80 6.03
C VAL A 641 19.86 1.35 4.64
N PHE A 642 20.76 0.69 3.92
CA PHE A 642 21.16 1.07 2.59
C PHE A 642 21.07 -0.15 1.66
N ASN A 643 20.58 0.06 0.44
CA ASN A 643 20.44 -0.96 -0.57
C ASN A 643 21.16 -0.51 -1.85
N TRP A 644 21.65 -1.47 -2.61
CA TRP A 644 22.24 -1.26 -3.92
C TRP A 644 21.50 -2.10 -4.95
N ARG A 645 21.24 -1.50 -6.12
CA ARG A 645 20.70 -2.21 -7.26
C ARG A 645 21.42 -1.85 -8.53
N THR A 646 21.48 -2.82 -9.45
CA THR A 646 22.00 -2.62 -10.80
C THR A 646 21.12 -3.39 -11.78
N ARG A 647 20.73 -2.72 -12.86
CA ARG A 647 20.03 -3.32 -13.99
C ARG A 647 20.86 -3.14 -15.25
N PHE A 648 20.95 -4.20 -16.01
CA PHE A 648 21.52 -4.18 -17.36
C PHE A 648 20.41 -4.46 -18.36
N GLU A 649 20.43 -3.77 -19.49
CA GLU A 649 19.51 -3.96 -20.59
C GLU A 649 20.28 -3.95 -21.91
N GLN A 650 20.10 -4.99 -22.70
CA GLN A 650 20.82 -5.18 -23.97
C GLN A 650 19.83 -5.51 -25.08
N HIS A 651 19.91 -4.75 -26.18
CA HIS A 651 19.08 -4.96 -27.36
C HIS A 651 19.88 -5.63 -28.47
N VAL A 652 19.40 -6.77 -28.96
CA VAL A 652 20.02 -7.53 -30.06
C VAL A 652 18.94 -7.90 -31.08
N GLY A 653 18.78 -7.09 -32.12
CA GLY A 653 17.69 -7.25 -33.10
C GLY A 653 16.32 -7.05 -32.43
N ALA A 654 15.47 -8.08 -32.51
CA ALA A 654 14.14 -8.08 -31.90
C ALA A 654 14.16 -8.53 -30.42
N TRP A 655 15.32 -8.90 -29.87
CA TRP A 655 15.47 -9.39 -28.52
C TRP A 655 15.99 -8.31 -27.58
N THR A 656 15.41 -8.26 -26.38
CA THR A 656 15.90 -7.47 -25.26
C THR A 656 16.24 -8.41 -24.11
N PHE A 657 17.46 -8.29 -23.59
CA PHE A 657 17.96 -9.06 -22.43
C PHE A 657 18.00 -8.15 -21.22
N HIS A 658 17.40 -8.56 -20.12
CA HIS A 658 17.42 -7.87 -18.84
C HIS A 658 18.22 -8.68 -17.83
N GLN A 659 19.05 -8.01 -17.03
CA GLN A 659 19.70 -8.62 -15.88
C GLN A 659 19.56 -7.68 -14.70
N LEU A 660 19.37 -8.26 -13.53
CA LEU A 660 19.23 -7.56 -12.25
C LEU A 660 20.26 -8.12 -11.26
N VAL A 661 20.91 -7.24 -10.51
CA VAL A 661 21.62 -7.57 -9.28
C VAL A 661 21.20 -6.58 -8.21
N ARG A 662 20.77 -7.08 -7.05
CA ARG A 662 20.33 -6.29 -5.92
C ARG A 662 20.97 -6.79 -4.63
N LEU A 663 21.42 -5.86 -3.78
CA LEU A 663 21.92 -6.12 -2.44
C LEU A 663 21.15 -5.24 -1.46
N ASP A 664 20.37 -5.87 -0.60
CA ASP A 664 19.62 -5.18 0.45
C ASP A 664 20.40 -5.22 1.76
N ASN A 665 20.23 -4.17 2.57
CA ASN A 665 20.89 -4.03 3.85
C ASN A 665 22.41 -4.23 3.76
N LEU A 666 23.08 -3.41 2.94
CA LEU A 666 24.51 -3.49 2.61
C LEU A 666 25.43 -3.66 3.84
N PHE A 667 25.06 -3.04 4.96
CA PHE A 667 25.86 -3.02 6.17
C PHE A 667 25.46 -4.09 7.20
N ASP A 668 24.59 -5.02 6.80
CA ASP A 668 24.11 -6.12 7.65
C ASP A 668 23.55 -5.64 9.00
N ARG A 669 22.74 -4.57 8.95
CA ARG A 669 22.14 -3.99 10.14
C ARG A 669 21.01 -4.87 10.66
N GLN A 670 21.05 -5.29 11.93
CA GLN A 670 19.91 -5.90 12.61
C GLN A 670 18.92 -4.80 12.99
N TYR A 671 17.65 -4.91 12.51
CA TYR A 671 16.60 -3.94 12.77
C TYR A 671 15.21 -4.57 12.78
N VAL A 672 14.26 -3.87 13.39
CA VAL A 672 12.83 -4.22 13.38
C VAL A 672 12.20 -3.60 12.15
N GLY A 673 11.72 -4.43 11.22
CA GLY A 673 11.14 -4.00 9.94
C GLY A 673 9.72 -3.46 10.09
N SER A 674 8.93 -4.10 10.97
CA SER A 674 7.57 -3.67 11.31
C SER A 674 7.22 -4.00 12.76
N VAL A 675 6.12 -3.42 13.24
CA VAL A 675 5.62 -3.65 14.60
C VAL A 675 4.16 -4.09 14.57
N ILE A 676 3.79 -4.98 15.47
CA ILE A 676 2.41 -5.37 15.75
C ILE A 676 1.93 -4.54 16.95
N VAL A 677 1.00 -3.62 16.70
CA VAL A 677 0.52 -2.71 17.73
C VAL A 677 -0.38 -3.42 18.73
N GLY A 678 -0.11 -3.26 20.03
CA GLY A 678 -0.97 -3.67 21.11
C GLY A 678 -1.08 -5.19 21.33
N ASP A 679 -0.12 -6.01 20.88
CA ASP A 679 -0.13 -7.46 21.14
C ASP A 679 0.07 -7.72 22.63
N SER A 680 -0.96 -8.29 23.29
CA SER A 680 -0.97 -8.58 24.72
C SER A 680 0.05 -9.64 25.18
N ASN A 681 0.61 -10.42 24.24
CA ASN A 681 1.66 -11.38 24.55
C ASN A 681 3.07 -10.73 24.50
N GLY A 682 3.16 -9.42 24.26
CA GLY A 682 4.42 -8.69 24.12
C GLY A 682 5.20 -9.03 22.84
N ARG A 683 4.57 -9.66 21.86
CA ARG A 683 5.16 -10.03 20.57
C ARG A 683 5.02 -8.90 19.56
N TYR A 684 5.58 -7.77 19.88
CA TYR A 684 5.43 -6.54 19.10
C TYR A 684 6.34 -6.46 17.87
N TYR A 685 7.44 -7.24 17.81
CA TYR A 685 8.51 -6.99 16.86
C TYR A 685 8.51 -8.00 15.73
N GLU A 686 8.71 -7.53 14.50
CA GLU A 686 8.95 -8.34 13.32
C GLU A 686 10.33 -7.99 12.79
N ALA A 687 11.28 -8.93 12.90
CA ALA A 687 12.66 -8.73 12.47
C ALA A 687 12.72 -8.64 10.94
N ALA A 688 13.48 -7.66 10.45
CA ALA A 688 13.84 -7.57 9.03
C ALA A 688 15.07 -8.42 8.72
N PRO A 689 15.26 -8.83 7.44
CA PRO A 689 16.44 -9.57 7.00
C PRO A 689 17.74 -8.82 7.25
N GLY A 690 18.81 -9.56 7.52
CA GLY A 690 20.17 -9.10 7.40
C GLY A 690 20.52 -8.78 5.95
N ARG A 691 21.82 -8.76 5.61
CA ARG A 691 22.23 -8.56 4.22
C ARG A 691 21.66 -9.64 3.33
N SER A 692 20.92 -9.23 2.30
CA SER A 692 20.29 -10.12 1.33
C SER A 692 20.74 -9.76 -0.07
N TRP A 693 20.78 -10.75 -0.96
CA TRP A 693 21.13 -10.56 -2.36
C TRP A 693 20.09 -11.19 -3.26
N TYR A 694 19.93 -10.59 -4.46
CA TYR A 694 19.06 -11.09 -5.51
C TYR A 694 19.74 -10.93 -6.86
N ALA A 695 19.50 -11.88 -7.76
CA ALA A 695 19.95 -11.82 -9.14
C ALA A 695 18.84 -12.32 -10.06
N GLY A 696 18.60 -11.60 -11.14
CA GLY A 696 17.56 -11.90 -12.10
C GLY A 696 18.08 -11.85 -13.54
N ALA A 697 17.43 -12.59 -14.41
CA ALA A 697 17.64 -12.55 -15.85
C ALA A 697 16.28 -12.66 -16.55
N GLY A 698 16.09 -11.81 -17.56
CA GLY A 698 14.89 -11.77 -18.38
C GLY A 698 15.21 -11.68 -19.86
N LEU A 699 14.27 -12.11 -20.67
CA LEU A 699 14.32 -12.11 -22.11
C LEU A 699 12.98 -11.63 -22.65
N GLU A 700 12.98 -10.63 -23.51
CA GLU A 700 11.81 -10.13 -24.22
C GLU A 700 12.04 -10.24 -25.73
N TYR A 701 11.04 -10.69 -26.46
CA TYR A 701 11.00 -10.71 -27.91
C TYR A 701 9.92 -9.76 -28.43
N LYS A 702 10.32 -8.81 -29.30
CA LYS A 702 9.43 -7.87 -29.96
C LYS A 702 9.12 -8.37 -31.36
N PHE A 703 7.84 -8.64 -31.62
CA PHE A 703 7.36 -8.99 -32.97
C PHE A 703 7.39 -7.75 -33.87
N GLN A 704 7.59 -7.97 -35.17
CA GLN A 704 7.60 -6.90 -36.18
C GLN A 704 6.19 -6.51 -36.60
#